data_f04b35de2813c287c7fa926547b2afbd
#
_entry.id   f04b35de2813c287c7fa926547b2afbd
#
_cell.length_a   1.000
_cell.length_b   1.000
_cell.length_c   1.000
_cell.angle_alpha   90.00
_cell.angle_beta   90.00
_cell.angle_gamma   90.00
#
_symmetry.space_group_name_H-M   'P 1'
#
loop_
_entity.id
_entity.type
_entity.pdbx_description
1 polymer ?
#
loop_
_entity_poly.entity_id
_entity_poly.type
_entity_poly.pdbx_seq_one_letter_code
_entity_poly.pdbx_strand_id
1 'polypeptide(L)'
;MQNKFVAIILSAVLAEACWGGVKDVDEKTAKQWLNYTLPLPHEISIRKEANVAPGDIGIKLPETAGVIEKNAAAQLAQYLKEKTGTEPTGNKYEFVAGVLDQDGKVCGIPVEDAAKLKGVPNNNQAYLIQPVGENKLVLAALNPKGVYYAVQTLRQLLGRQISKDSVAVPLATITDWPDMDERGFWNVGYAAPGFIPWLASLKLNFTSYGTGIVLKKDEKAQCPKLPIELINQARDHAFLLMPHLAHYDFFFRFGADAVYPELAGKGDEARNPWNAKARNPCMATPLIKRLVTEWIESAAGQGLREFSLWLSECTAQCECNACLKDGCKQMFKETQAGIEAIEAARIKYPDLQGRIFFTMNYGDVVKDSSDCLAILPPDIKVEKVYSRNRIFDKFAADGHWVVSYSGAPLGPGYFSIRYMADEIIKGLKEYHAVKYSGLFSRGRGNTSNQWEKGFCNYQFSAVAEWSWNAKGRDVCQFAEAWATLNNFAHPEQFAEWIEIVRPVESLAQYWEGRPTSEWLEFAVVSDNGQSNRVWKTKLPESEKIQSMLSKCKQALPVAEKVADQSVLLENRYLTTFLQIMKQSRDLCRHSADKNISAPEKAGKIQEDIKNINTSIQELGQLRAGLTAIPVVEGGGCKQIKARHDAWARELNEKIK
;
A
#
# COMPACT_ATOMS: atom_id res chain seq x y z
N MET A 1 19.77 -66.91 55.65
CA MET A 1 20.23 -65.81 54.80
C MET A 1 19.44 -65.86 53.49
N GLN A 2 18.38 -65.05 53.40
CA GLN A 2 17.45 -65.04 52.25
C GLN A 2 17.79 -63.89 51.36
N ASN A 3 18.24 -64.20 50.11
CA ASN A 3 18.41 -63.24 49.06
C ASN A 3 17.08 -62.92 48.40
N LYS A 4 16.59 -61.69 48.53
CA LYS A 4 15.45 -61.16 47.80
C LYS A 4 15.97 -60.56 46.46
N PHE A 5 15.63 -61.19 45.33
CA PHE A 5 15.75 -60.61 44.00
C PHE A 5 14.57 -59.63 43.81
N VAL A 6 14.91 -58.37 43.60
CA VAL A 6 13.97 -57.34 43.14
C VAL A 6 14.01 -57.31 41.63
N ALA A 7 12.95 -57.79 40.97
CA ALA A 7 12.77 -57.63 39.52
C ALA A 7 12.27 -56.22 39.23
N ILE A 8 13.08 -55.40 38.60
CA ILE A 8 12.65 -54.12 38.02
C ILE A 8 12.01 -54.42 36.68
N ILE A 9 10.70 -54.31 36.61
CA ILE A 9 9.92 -54.33 35.35
C ILE A 9 10.06 -52.92 34.75
N LEU A 10 10.93 -52.77 33.76
CA LEU A 10 10.91 -51.59 32.87
C LEU A 10 9.69 -51.67 31.97
N SER A 11 8.63 -50.98 32.31
CA SER A 11 7.51 -50.72 31.41
C SER A 11 8.01 -49.72 30.36
N ALA A 12 8.42 -50.21 29.18
CA ALA A 12 8.58 -49.38 28.00
C ALA A 12 7.19 -48.90 27.58
N VAL A 13 6.83 -47.70 27.99
CA VAL A 13 5.71 -46.98 27.38
C VAL A 13 6.17 -46.63 25.98
N LEU A 14 5.80 -47.46 25.02
CA LEU A 14 5.74 -47.07 23.62
C LEU A 14 4.73 -45.90 23.55
N ALA A 15 5.23 -44.70 23.48
CA ALA A 15 4.44 -43.58 23.03
C ALA A 15 4.08 -43.89 21.58
N GLU A 16 2.97 -44.56 21.36
CA GLU A 16 2.25 -44.46 20.10
C GLU A 16 2.07 -42.97 19.88
N ALA A 17 2.79 -42.43 18.86
CA ALA A 17 2.56 -41.09 18.35
C ALA A 17 1.12 -41.09 17.84
N CYS A 18 0.19 -40.78 18.74
CA CYS A 18 -1.22 -40.63 18.42
C CYS A 18 -1.32 -39.51 17.40
N TRP A 19 -1.80 -39.82 16.24
CA TRP A 19 -2.55 -38.91 15.42
C TRP A 19 -3.50 -38.18 16.35
N GLY A 20 -3.23 -36.92 16.68
CA GLY A 20 -4.10 -36.13 17.54
C GLY A 20 -5.36 -35.85 16.74
N GLY A 21 -6.41 -36.65 16.98
CA GLY A 21 -7.63 -36.72 16.19
C GLY A 21 -8.25 -35.36 15.87
N VAL A 22 -9.17 -35.38 14.94
CA VAL A 22 -10.00 -34.21 14.60
C VAL A 22 -10.85 -33.89 15.82
N LYS A 23 -10.86 -32.64 16.26
CA LYS A 23 -11.69 -32.13 17.35
C LYS A 23 -12.57 -30.97 16.89
N ASP A 24 -13.70 -30.82 17.53
CA ASP A 24 -14.59 -29.70 17.31
C ASP A 24 -13.96 -28.41 17.83
N VAL A 25 -14.25 -27.31 17.12
CA VAL A 25 -13.81 -25.94 17.43
C VAL A 25 -14.99 -25.16 17.95
N ASP A 26 -14.88 -24.64 19.17
CA ASP A 26 -15.89 -23.75 19.75
C ASP A 26 -15.86 -22.37 19.07
N GLU A 27 -16.90 -21.57 19.29
CA GLU A 27 -17.07 -20.25 18.67
C GLU A 27 -15.92 -19.29 19.03
N LYS A 28 -15.42 -19.35 20.25
CA LYS A 28 -14.30 -18.54 20.72
C LYS A 28 -13.01 -18.90 19.96
N THR A 29 -12.72 -20.18 19.83
CA THR A 29 -11.55 -20.67 19.08
C THR A 29 -11.68 -20.38 17.58
N ALA A 30 -12.89 -20.54 17.00
CA ALA A 30 -13.15 -20.18 15.61
C ALA A 30 -12.86 -18.68 15.38
N LYS A 31 -13.30 -17.81 16.27
CA LYS A 31 -13.01 -16.38 16.22
C LYS A 31 -11.51 -16.08 16.30
N GLN A 32 -10.78 -16.79 17.15
CA GLN A 32 -9.31 -16.66 17.22
C GLN A 32 -8.63 -17.01 15.90
N TRP A 33 -9.10 -18.05 15.19
CA TRP A 33 -8.59 -18.42 13.89
C TRP A 33 -8.71 -17.26 12.87
N LEU A 34 -9.81 -16.49 12.93
CA LEU A 34 -9.99 -15.36 12.01
C LEU A 34 -8.91 -14.29 12.18
N ASN A 35 -8.39 -14.09 13.39
CA ASN A 35 -7.32 -13.11 13.64
C ASN A 35 -6.00 -13.48 12.94
N TYR A 36 -5.85 -14.71 12.46
CA TYR A 36 -4.71 -15.13 11.66
C TYR A 36 -4.90 -14.97 10.15
N THR A 37 -6.03 -14.43 9.67
CA THR A 37 -6.23 -14.12 8.25
C THR A 37 -6.14 -12.62 7.99
N LEU A 38 -5.38 -12.22 7.00
CA LEU A 38 -5.31 -10.84 6.54
C LEU A 38 -4.91 -10.84 5.06
N PRO A 39 -5.82 -10.44 4.16
CA PRO A 39 -7.21 -9.97 4.36
C PRO A 39 -8.18 -11.05 4.86
N LEU A 40 -9.27 -10.60 5.52
CA LEU A 40 -10.35 -11.49 5.94
C LEU A 40 -11.08 -12.05 4.70
N PRO A 41 -11.18 -13.39 4.56
CA PRO A 41 -11.99 -13.99 3.52
C PRO A 41 -13.48 -13.58 3.61
N HIS A 42 -14.14 -13.48 2.44
CA HIS A 42 -15.58 -13.13 2.38
C HIS A 42 -16.46 -14.17 3.08
N GLU A 43 -16.18 -15.43 2.84
CA GLU A 43 -16.89 -16.54 3.45
C GLU A 43 -15.88 -17.48 4.10
N ILE A 44 -15.95 -17.66 5.41
CA ILE A 44 -15.10 -18.57 6.17
C ILE A 44 -15.87 -19.22 7.31
N SER A 45 -15.76 -20.54 7.42
CA SER A 45 -16.29 -21.32 8.54
C SER A 45 -15.25 -22.33 9.00
N ILE A 46 -15.00 -22.38 10.29
CA ILE A 46 -14.07 -23.32 10.92
C ILE A 46 -14.81 -24.00 12.07
N ARG A 47 -15.14 -25.27 11.88
CA ARG A 47 -15.89 -26.04 12.87
C ARG A 47 -15.08 -27.16 13.52
N LYS A 48 -13.99 -27.54 12.87
CA LYS A 48 -13.09 -28.61 13.31
C LYS A 48 -11.65 -28.24 13.07
N GLU A 49 -10.75 -28.81 13.86
CA GLU A 49 -9.31 -28.73 13.60
C GLU A 49 -8.68 -30.12 13.74
N ALA A 50 -7.64 -30.38 12.95
CA ALA A 50 -6.84 -31.59 13.02
C ALA A 50 -5.46 -31.25 13.60
N ASN A 51 -4.97 -32.07 14.50
CA ASN A 51 -3.59 -31.99 15.00
C ASN A 51 -2.74 -32.99 14.24
N VAL A 52 -1.75 -32.49 13.48
CA VAL A 52 -0.97 -33.29 12.55
C VAL A 52 0.53 -33.21 12.91
N ALA A 53 1.20 -34.36 12.96
CA ALA A 53 2.66 -34.36 13.09
C ALA A 53 3.30 -33.79 11.82
N PRO A 54 4.32 -32.92 11.91
CA PRO A 54 4.92 -32.28 10.74
C PRO A 54 5.36 -33.24 9.64
N GLY A 55 5.94 -34.38 10.03
CA GLY A 55 6.39 -35.43 9.08
C GLY A 55 5.25 -36.17 8.35
N ASP A 56 4.01 -36.03 8.81
CA ASP A 56 2.84 -36.64 8.19
C ASP A 56 2.22 -35.75 7.10
N ILE A 57 2.62 -34.47 7.03
CA ILE A 57 2.09 -33.48 6.10
C ILE A 57 2.74 -33.63 4.72
N GLY A 58 1.91 -33.65 3.67
CA GLY A 58 2.33 -33.57 2.27
C GLY A 58 1.64 -32.46 1.50
N ILE A 59 2.29 -31.99 0.45
CA ILE A 59 1.74 -30.99 -0.47
C ILE A 59 1.64 -31.62 -1.87
N LYS A 60 0.46 -31.56 -2.46
CA LYS A 60 0.19 -32.11 -3.80
C LYS A 60 -0.26 -31.03 -4.77
N LEU A 61 0.32 -31.06 -5.96
CA LEU A 61 -0.10 -30.28 -7.13
C LEU A 61 -0.44 -31.19 -8.29
N PRO A 62 -1.31 -30.78 -9.23
CA PRO A 62 -1.47 -31.49 -10.50
C PRO A 62 -0.17 -31.44 -11.31
N GLU A 63 0.07 -32.44 -12.16
CA GLU A 63 1.24 -32.49 -13.06
C GLU A 63 1.29 -31.26 -13.99
N THR A 64 0.14 -30.72 -14.35
CA THR A 64 -0.04 -29.54 -15.20
C THR A 64 0.21 -28.22 -14.49
N ALA A 65 0.53 -28.23 -13.17
CA ALA A 65 0.76 -27.01 -12.39
C ALA A 65 1.83 -26.11 -13.02
N GLY A 66 1.48 -24.83 -13.18
CA GLY A 66 2.36 -23.78 -13.70
C GLY A 66 3.33 -23.23 -12.66
N VAL A 67 4.07 -22.20 -13.06
CA VAL A 67 5.11 -21.58 -12.20
C VAL A 67 4.50 -20.95 -10.95
N ILE A 68 3.37 -20.26 -11.07
CA ILE A 68 2.69 -19.58 -9.94
C ILE A 68 2.26 -20.60 -8.88
N GLU A 69 1.66 -21.72 -9.29
CA GLU A 69 1.20 -22.77 -8.38
C GLU A 69 2.38 -23.47 -7.70
N LYS A 70 3.43 -23.78 -8.46
CA LYS A 70 4.67 -24.38 -7.94
C LYS A 70 5.36 -23.45 -6.92
N ASN A 71 5.41 -22.14 -7.23
CA ASN A 71 5.96 -21.16 -6.30
C ASN A 71 5.13 -21.05 -5.01
N ALA A 72 3.80 -21.07 -5.12
CA ALA A 72 2.91 -21.06 -3.96
C ALA A 72 3.14 -22.29 -3.06
N ALA A 73 3.20 -23.48 -3.64
CA ALA A 73 3.47 -24.71 -2.91
C ALA A 73 4.87 -24.71 -2.26
N ALA A 74 5.89 -24.22 -2.98
CA ALA A 74 7.24 -24.08 -2.44
C ALA A 74 7.29 -23.12 -1.24
N GLN A 75 6.55 -22.01 -1.28
CA GLN A 75 6.43 -21.09 -0.14
C GLN A 75 5.73 -21.75 1.07
N LEU A 76 4.70 -22.56 0.85
CA LEU A 76 4.05 -23.31 1.92
C LEU A 76 5.01 -24.35 2.51
N ALA A 77 5.72 -25.09 1.67
CA ALA A 77 6.71 -26.08 2.11
C ALA A 77 7.83 -25.43 2.93
N GLN A 78 8.38 -24.32 2.43
CA GLN A 78 9.41 -23.56 3.13
C GLN A 78 8.93 -23.04 4.49
N TYR A 79 7.71 -22.49 4.54
CA TYR A 79 7.11 -22.01 5.79
C TYR A 79 6.96 -23.14 6.83
N LEU A 80 6.44 -24.28 6.43
CA LEU A 80 6.31 -25.46 7.30
C LEU A 80 7.68 -25.91 7.80
N LYS A 81 8.66 -26.04 6.92
CA LYS A 81 10.05 -26.41 7.28
C LYS A 81 10.67 -25.42 8.27
N GLU A 82 10.54 -24.12 8.05
CA GLU A 82 11.07 -23.09 8.94
C GLU A 82 10.46 -23.15 10.34
N LYS A 83 9.18 -23.43 10.44
CA LYS A 83 8.44 -23.47 11.70
C LYS A 83 8.60 -24.79 12.46
N THR A 84 8.69 -25.91 11.74
CA THR A 84 8.70 -27.25 12.33
C THR A 84 10.08 -27.91 12.30
N GLY A 85 10.97 -27.47 11.44
CA GLY A 85 12.26 -28.14 11.16
C GLY A 85 12.13 -29.37 10.24
N THR A 86 10.93 -29.67 9.72
CA THR A 86 10.63 -30.89 8.96
C THR A 86 10.11 -30.56 7.56
N GLU A 87 10.60 -31.25 6.53
CA GLU A 87 10.08 -31.15 5.16
C GLU A 87 8.69 -31.78 5.08
N PRO A 88 7.69 -31.11 4.43
CA PRO A 88 6.34 -31.64 4.29
C PRO A 88 6.23 -32.64 3.14
N THR A 89 6.87 -33.79 3.27
CA THR A 89 6.90 -34.89 2.28
C THR A 89 6.07 -36.11 2.70
N GLY A 90 5.28 -35.96 3.78
CA GLY A 90 4.38 -36.99 4.27
C GLY A 90 3.20 -37.26 3.34
N ASN A 91 2.38 -38.24 3.69
CA ASN A 91 1.20 -38.63 2.92
C ASN A 91 -0.03 -38.96 3.76
N LYS A 92 0.04 -38.76 5.09
CA LYS A 92 -1.09 -39.04 5.96
C LYS A 92 -2.07 -37.87 6.03
N TYR A 93 -1.57 -36.63 5.90
CA TYR A 93 -2.37 -35.42 5.77
C TYR A 93 -1.90 -34.62 4.54
N GLU A 94 -2.81 -34.33 3.63
CA GLU A 94 -2.44 -33.74 2.35
C GLU A 94 -3.07 -32.34 2.15
N PHE A 95 -2.24 -31.36 1.80
CA PHE A 95 -2.66 -30.10 1.20
C PHE A 95 -2.63 -30.27 -0.33
N VAL A 96 -3.80 -30.30 -0.95
CA VAL A 96 -3.94 -30.49 -2.41
C VAL A 96 -4.32 -29.17 -3.03
N ALA A 97 -3.44 -28.57 -3.84
CA ALA A 97 -3.67 -27.25 -4.42
C ALA A 97 -3.61 -27.30 -5.94
N GLY A 98 -4.51 -26.59 -6.63
CA GLY A 98 -4.48 -26.53 -8.10
C GLY A 98 -5.66 -25.82 -8.72
N VAL A 99 -5.54 -25.57 -10.03
CA VAL A 99 -6.63 -25.09 -10.85
C VAL A 99 -7.63 -26.22 -11.10
N LEU A 100 -8.92 -25.88 -11.02
CA LEU A 100 -10.02 -26.79 -11.32
C LEU A 100 -9.93 -27.26 -12.78
N ASP A 101 -10.03 -28.55 -12.98
CA ASP A 101 -10.22 -29.13 -14.31
C ASP A 101 -11.64 -28.89 -14.85
N GLN A 102 -11.93 -29.41 -16.06
CA GLN A 102 -13.23 -29.22 -16.71
C GLN A 102 -14.37 -29.91 -15.94
N ASP A 103 -14.07 -30.96 -15.17
CA ASP A 103 -15.01 -31.70 -14.34
C ASP A 103 -15.18 -31.08 -12.92
N GLY A 104 -14.52 -29.96 -12.62
CA GLY A 104 -14.56 -29.32 -11.29
C GLY A 104 -13.75 -30.06 -10.23
N LYS A 105 -12.63 -30.70 -10.61
CA LYS A 105 -11.76 -31.48 -9.72
C LYS A 105 -10.36 -30.85 -9.64
N VAL A 106 -9.66 -31.12 -8.53
CA VAL A 106 -8.21 -30.84 -8.37
C VAL A 106 -7.52 -32.17 -8.05
N CYS A 107 -6.54 -32.57 -8.85
CA CYS A 107 -5.85 -33.86 -8.70
C CYS A 107 -6.84 -35.06 -8.65
N GLY A 108 -7.93 -35.00 -9.40
CA GLY A 108 -8.99 -36.04 -9.43
C GLY A 108 -9.97 -35.97 -8.23
N ILE A 109 -9.78 -35.05 -7.28
CA ILE A 109 -10.66 -34.87 -6.12
C ILE A 109 -11.78 -33.88 -6.50
N PRO A 110 -13.07 -34.29 -6.41
CA PRO A 110 -14.18 -33.38 -6.66
C PRO A 110 -14.19 -32.22 -5.63
N VAL A 111 -14.45 -31.00 -6.13
CA VAL A 111 -14.56 -29.79 -5.29
C VAL A 111 -16.02 -29.39 -5.22
N GLU A 112 -16.60 -29.42 -4.02
CA GLU A 112 -17.96 -28.98 -3.78
C GLU A 112 -18.07 -27.48 -4.06
N ASP A 113 -19.22 -27.03 -4.56
CA ASP A 113 -19.47 -25.61 -4.83
C ASP A 113 -18.49 -24.92 -5.81
N ALA A 114 -17.67 -25.67 -6.57
CA ALA A 114 -16.72 -25.11 -7.55
C ALA A 114 -17.38 -24.10 -8.52
N ALA A 115 -18.66 -24.33 -8.85
CA ALA A 115 -19.43 -23.44 -9.73
C ALA A 115 -19.64 -22.03 -9.12
N LYS A 116 -19.63 -21.88 -7.79
CA LYS A 116 -19.75 -20.58 -7.12
C LYS A 116 -18.67 -19.60 -7.56
N LEU A 117 -17.44 -20.10 -7.79
CA LEU A 117 -16.32 -19.26 -8.21
C LEU A 117 -16.58 -18.51 -9.53
N LYS A 118 -17.41 -19.06 -10.43
CA LYS A 118 -17.73 -18.42 -11.71
C LYS A 118 -18.62 -17.18 -11.52
N GLY A 119 -19.40 -17.13 -10.43
CA GLY A 119 -20.38 -16.09 -10.17
C GLY A 119 -19.88 -14.93 -9.31
N VAL A 120 -18.67 -15.02 -8.73
CA VAL A 120 -18.13 -13.94 -7.88
C VAL A 120 -17.37 -12.89 -8.68
N PRO A 121 -17.23 -11.65 -8.18
CA PRO A 121 -16.38 -10.63 -8.79
C PRO A 121 -14.93 -11.10 -8.90
N ASN A 122 -14.22 -10.61 -9.93
CA ASN A 122 -12.78 -10.91 -10.13
C ASN A 122 -12.44 -12.40 -9.98
N ASN A 123 -13.29 -13.25 -10.54
CA ASN A 123 -13.27 -14.70 -10.38
C ASN A 123 -11.96 -15.38 -10.82
N ASN A 124 -11.17 -14.72 -11.65
CA ASN A 124 -9.83 -15.16 -12.03
C ASN A 124 -8.82 -15.12 -10.86
N GLN A 125 -9.21 -14.52 -9.73
CA GLN A 125 -8.43 -14.44 -8.50
C GLN A 125 -9.12 -15.15 -7.32
N ALA A 126 -10.36 -15.63 -7.53
CA ALA A 126 -11.15 -16.30 -6.52
C ALA A 126 -10.67 -17.72 -6.25
N TYR A 127 -10.93 -18.20 -5.02
CA TYR A 127 -10.55 -19.54 -4.61
C TYR A 127 -11.53 -20.15 -3.59
N LEU A 128 -11.43 -21.47 -3.46
CA LEU A 128 -12.06 -22.27 -2.42
C LEU A 128 -10.98 -22.97 -1.60
N ILE A 129 -11.23 -23.12 -0.30
CA ILE A 129 -10.54 -24.05 0.58
C ILE A 129 -11.60 -24.91 1.23
N GLN A 130 -11.45 -26.24 1.18
CA GLN A 130 -12.41 -27.15 1.80
C GLN A 130 -11.77 -28.44 2.29
N PRO A 131 -12.21 -28.98 3.43
CA PRO A 131 -11.77 -30.28 3.89
C PRO A 131 -12.41 -31.39 3.04
N VAL A 132 -11.64 -32.44 2.74
CA VAL A 132 -12.13 -33.65 2.12
C VAL A 132 -11.77 -34.82 3.03
N GLY A 133 -12.78 -35.37 3.69
CA GLY A 133 -12.57 -36.25 4.82
C GLY A 133 -11.89 -35.54 6.00
N GLU A 134 -11.12 -36.29 6.77
CA GLU A 134 -10.42 -35.74 7.95
C GLU A 134 -8.93 -35.50 7.72
N ASN A 135 -8.42 -35.90 6.58
CA ASN A 135 -6.98 -35.93 6.31
C ASN A 135 -6.56 -35.18 5.05
N LYS A 136 -7.43 -34.38 4.46
CA LYS A 136 -7.12 -33.54 3.27
C LYS A 136 -7.76 -32.19 3.38
N LEU A 137 -7.02 -31.18 2.88
CA LEU A 137 -7.53 -29.85 2.63
C LEU A 137 -7.27 -29.51 1.14
N VAL A 138 -8.33 -29.26 0.40
CA VAL A 138 -8.24 -28.92 -1.03
C VAL A 138 -8.31 -27.40 -1.19
N LEU A 139 -7.35 -26.86 -1.95
CA LEU A 139 -7.22 -25.45 -2.31
C LEU A 139 -7.45 -25.33 -3.81
N ALA A 140 -8.61 -24.87 -4.22
CA ALA A 140 -9.07 -24.87 -5.60
C ALA A 140 -9.34 -23.46 -6.11
N ALA A 141 -9.04 -23.22 -7.38
CA ALA A 141 -9.33 -21.94 -8.04
C ALA A 141 -9.61 -22.12 -9.53
N LEU A 142 -10.14 -21.10 -10.20
CA LEU A 142 -10.31 -21.09 -11.66
C LEU A 142 -9.02 -20.70 -12.41
N ASN A 143 -8.03 -20.13 -11.69
CA ASN A 143 -6.82 -19.58 -12.28
C ASN A 143 -5.64 -19.74 -11.31
N PRO A 144 -4.39 -19.87 -11.76
CA PRO A 144 -3.21 -19.98 -10.91
C PRO A 144 -3.07 -18.88 -9.84
N LYS A 145 -3.53 -17.64 -10.12
CA LYS A 145 -3.53 -16.55 -9.13
C LYS A 145 -4.40 -16.87 -7.92
N GLY A 146 -5.59 -17.44 -8.13
CA GLY A 146 -6.46 -17.86 -7.03
C GLY A 146 -5.84 -18.98 -6.18
N VAL A 147 -5.14 -19.94 -6.82
CA VAL A 147 -4.39 -20.97 -6.08
C VAL A 147 -3.31 -20.34 -5.19
N TYR A 148 -2.57 -19.37 -5.72
CA TYR A 148 -1.58 -18.62 -4.94
C TYR A 148 -2.21 -17.99 -3.70
N TYR A 149 -3.35 -17.30 -3.84
CA TYR A 149 -4.04 -16.64 -2.72
C TYR A 149 -4.64 -17.64 -1.72
N ALA A 150 -5.15 -18.78 -2.18
CA ALA A 150 -5.60 -19.85 -1.29
C ALA A 150 -4.44 -20.34 -0.39
N VAL A 151 -3.27 -20.55 -0.98
CA VAL A 151 -2.07 -20.96 -0.25
C VAL A 151 -1.64 -19.89 0.76
N GLN A 152 -1.70 -18.59 0.42
CA GLN A 152 -1.37 -17.53 1.38
C GLN A 152 -2.34 -17.54 2.57
N THR A 153 -3.64 -17.73 2.32
CA THR A 153 -4.63 -17.85 3.41
C THR A 153 -4.36 -19.06 4.30
N LEU A 154 -4.05 -20.22 3.72
CA LEU A 154 -3.67 -21.39 4.50
C LEU A 154 -2.41 -21.13 5.35
N ARG A 155 -1.36 -20.54 4.78
CA ARG A 155 -0.15 -20.20 5.53
C ARG A 155 -0.43 -19.32 6.75
N GLN A 156 -1.30 -18.32 6.59
CA GLN A 156 -1.71 -17.44 7.67
C GLN A 156 -2.46 -18.22 8.76
N LEU A 157 -3.44 -19.02 8.40
CA LEU A 157 -4.19 -19.85 9.34
C LEU A 157 -3.28 -20.81 10.12
N LEU A 158 -2.35 -21.50 9.45
CA LEU A 158 -1.41 -22.41 10.13
C LEU A 158 -0.54 -21.70 11.17
N GLY A 159 -0.34 -20.38 11.06
CA GLY A 159 0.42 -19.57 12.00
C GLY A 159 -0.13 -19.56 13.43
N ARG A 160 -1.41 -19.88 13.63
CA ARG A 160 -2.03 -19.87 14.97
C ARG A 160 -1.36 -20.87 15.93
N GLN A 161 -1.11 -22.08 15.47
CA GLN A 161 -0.54 -23.11 16.32
C GLN A 161 0.31 -24.07 15.50
N ILE A 162 1.58 -23.75 15.39
CA ILE A 162 2.58 -24.55 14.71
C ILE A 162 3.84 -24.66 15.58
N SER A 163 4.33 -25.87 15.74
CA SER A 163 5.51 -26.21 16.55
C SER A 163 6.33 -27.30 15.86
N LYS A 164 7.46 -27.66 16.46
CA LYS A 164 8.29 -28.78 15.98
C LYS A 164 7.57 -30.13 16.03
N ASP A 165 6.61 -30.27 16.95
CA ASP A 165 5.98 -31.55 17.22
C ASP A 165 4.57 -31.66 16.62
N SER A 166 3.91 -30.53 16.34
CA SER A 166 2.51 -30.50 15.94
C SER A 166 2.14 -29.26 15.15
N VAL A 167 1.26 -29.44 14.16
CA VAL A 167 0.61 -28.40 13.37
C VAL A 167 -0.90 -28.54 13.54
N ALA A 168 -1.54 -27.53 14.12
CA ALA A 168 -2.99 -27.45 14.13
C ALA A 168 -3.49 -26.96 12.77
N VAL A 169 -4.22 -27.80 12.06
CA VAL A 169 -4.79 -27.50 10.75
C VAL A 169 -6.29 -27.23 10.91
N PRO A 170 -6.79 -26.01 10.67
CA PRO A 170 -8.21 -25.75 10.68
C PRO A 170 -8.87 -26.44 9.48
N LEU A 171 -9.91 -27.24 9.72
CA LEU A 171 -10.73 -27.80 8.66
C LEU A 171 -11.71 -26.72 8.18
N ALA A 172 -11.13 -25.70 7.55
CA ALA A 172 -11.83 -24.49 7.11
C ALA A 172 -12.56 -24.72 5.79
N THR A 173 -13.82 -24.25 5.72
CA THR A 173 -14.53 -24.06 4.46
C THR A 173 -14.50 -22.58 4.12
N ILE A 174 -13.87 -22.23 3.01
CA ILE A 174 -13.66 -20.84 2.57
C ILE A 174 -14.10 -20.70 1.12
N THR A 175 -14.86 -19.65 0.81
CA THR A 175 -15.06 -19.12 -0.54
C THR A 175 -14.61 -17.66 -0.52
N ASP A 176 -13.65 -17.30 -1.37
CA ASP A 176 -13.05 -15.98 -1.27
C ASP A 176 -12.66 -15.40 -2.64
N TRP A 177 -12.73 -14.09 -2.75
CA TRP A 177 -12.46 -13.31 -3.97
C TRP A 177 -12.09 -11.87 -3.61
N PRO A 178 -11.38 -11.12 -4.46
CA PRO A 178 -11.17 -9.68 -4.19
C PRO A 178 -12.33 -8.82 -4.70
N ASP A 179 -12.69 -7.80 -3.92
CA ASP A 179 -13.65 -6.77 -4.37
C ASP A 179 -13.07 -5.87 -5.47
N MET A 180 -11.74 -5.68 -5.48
CA MET A 180 -11.01 -4.93 -6.51
C MET A 180 -10.05 -5.86 -7.28
N ASP A 181 -10.03 -5.75 -8.61
CA ASP A 181 -9.15 -6.54 -9.48
C ASP A 181 -7.67 -6.22 -9.23
N GLU A 182 -7.30 -4.94 -9.13
CA GLU A 182 -5.93 -4.51 -8.91
C GLU A 182 -5.79 -3.73 -7.59
N ARG A 183 -4.77 -4.12 -6.81
CA ARG A 183 -4.54 -3.63 -5.45
C ARG A 183 -3.06 -3.46 -5.22
N GLY A 184 -2.62 -2.23 -4.94
CA GLY A 184 -1.20 -2.05 -4.74
C GLY A 184 -0.74 -0.62 -4.50
N PHE A 185 0.50 -0.36 -4.90
CA PHE A 185 1.19 0.88 -4.56
C PHE A 185 2.03 1.39 -5.71
N TRP A 186 2.20 2.70 -5.76
CA TRP A 186 3.12 3.38 -6.66
C TRP A 186 4.34 3.89 -5.88
N ASN A 187 5.50 3.84 -6.53
CA ASN A 187 6.76 4.37 -6.02
C ASN A 187 7.15 3.80 -4.64
N VAL A 188 6.96 2.50 -4.47
CA VAL A 188 7.46 1.77 -3.32
C VAL A 188 8.78 1.07 -3.66
N GLY A 189 9.57 0.73 -2.67
CA GLY A 189 10.88 0.11 -2.84
C GLY A 189 10.84 -1.32 -3.38
N TYR A 190 10.28 -1.50 -4.57
CA TYR A 190 10.08 -2.80 -5.22
C TYR A 190 11.36 -3.65 -5.34
N ALA A 191 12.52 -3.01 -5.35
CA ALA A 191 13.81 -3.68 -5.43
C ALA A 191 14.32 -4.20 -4.08
N ALA A 192 13.66 -3.86 -2.95
CA ALA A 192 14.06 -4.36 -1.65
C ALA A 192 13.80 -5.89 -1.56
N PRO A 193 14.79 -6.68 -1.15
CA PRO A 193 14.60 -8.13 -1.01
C PRO A 193 13.40 -8.47 -0.13
N GLY A 194 12.56 -9.40 -0.58
CA GLY A 194 11.38 -9.85 0.17
C GLY A 194 10.16 -8.92 0.12
N PHE A 195 10.28 -7.69 -0.39
CA PHE A 195 9.16 -6.74 -0.38
C PHE A 195 7.98 -7.18 -1.26
N ILE A 196 8.22 -7.55 -2.53
CA ILE A 196 7.17 -8.07 -3.43
C ILE A 196 6.56 -9.37 -2.89
N PRO A 197 7.34 -10.38 -2.48
CA PRO A 197 6.78 -11.57 -1.84
C PRO A 197 5.91 -11.26 -0.61
N TRP A 198 6.31 -10.28 0.20
CA TRP A 198 5.51 -9.86 1.36
C TRP A 198 4.20 -9.19 0.93
N LEU A 199 4.21 -8.24 0.00
CA LEU A 199 2.99 -7.64 -0.55
C LEU A 199 2.05 -8.71 -1.12
N ALA A 200 2.59 -9.64 -1.89
CA ALA A 200 1.83 -10.74 -2.48
C ALA A 200 1.25 -11.69 -1.42
N SER A 201 1.94 -11.87 -0.28
CA SER A 201 1.41 -12.66 0.86
C SER A 201 0.18 -12.01 1.53
N LEU A 202 0.03 -10.69 1.38
CA LEU A 202 -1.16 -9.92 1.75
C LEU A 202 -2.20 -9.86 0.61
N LYS A 203 -2.04 -10.66 -0.45
CA LYS A 203 -2.89 -10.68 -1.65
C LYS A 203 -2.94 -9.33 -2.39
N LEU A 204 -1.97 -8.44 -2.17
CA LEU A 204 -1.70 -7.31 -3.05
C LEU A 204 -1.05 -7.82 -4.32
N ASN A 205 -1.31 -7.16 -5.46
CA ASN A 205 -0.93 -7.72 -6.76
C ASN A 205 -0.32 -6.71 -7.73
N PHE A 206 0.02 -5.51 -7.28
CA PHE A 206 0.48 -4.45 -8.17
C PHE A 206 1.51 -3.51 -7.53
N THR A 207 2.52 -3.16 -8.31
CA THR A 207 3.30 -1.93 -8.15
C THR A 207 3.82 -1.45 -9.49
N SER A 208 4.00 -0.13 -9.64
CA SER A 208 4.63 0.44 -10.83
C SER A 208 5.89 1.23 -10.47
N TYR A 209 6.77 1.37 -11.47
CA TYR A 209 7.97 2.19 -11.35
C TYR A 209 8.22 2.97 -12.63
N GLY A 210 8.76 4.19 -12.47
CA GLY A 210 9.05 5.08 -13.58
C GLY A 210 10.28 4.64 -14.37
N THR A 211 10.15 4.68 -15.69
CA THR A 211 11.28 4.58 -16.61
C THR A 211 11.43 5.88 -17.38
N GLY A 212 12.64 6.12 -17.87
CA GLY A 212 12.90 7.15 -18.86
C GLY A 212 12.79 6.64 -20.28
N ILE A 213 13.19 7.48 -21.20
CA ILE A 213 13.39 7.17 -22.62
C ILE A 213 14.83 7.51 -22.98
N VAL A 214 15.53 6.61 -23.67
CA VAL A 214 16.88 6.85 -24.17
C VAL A 214 16.76 7.39 -25.58
N LEU A 215 17.25 8.61 -25.77
CA LEU A 215 17.19 9.33 -27.02
C LEU A 215 18.61 9.64 -27.53
N LYS A 216 18.86 9.32 -28.81
CA LYS A 216 20.07 9.70 -29.52
C LYS A 216 19.69 10.17 -30.91
N LYS A 217 20.46 11.10 -31.43
CA LYS A 217 20.23 11.62 -32.76
C LYS A 217 20.38 10.47 -33.78
N ASP A 218 19.44 10.42 -34.73
CA ASP A 218 19.41 9.45 -35.84
C ASP A 218 19.30 7.96 -35.43
N GLU A 219 19.06 7.69 -34.14
CA GLU A 219 18.76 6.35 -33.62
C GLU A 219 17.27 6.23 -33.22
N LYS A 220 16.76 4.98 -33.15
CA LYS A 220 15.44 4.72 -32.57
C LYS A 220 15.45 4.98 -31.07
N ALA A 221 14.37 5.56 -30.56
CA ALA A 221 14.17 5.72 -29.14
C ALA A 221 14.11 4.35 -28.44
N GLN A 222 14.71 4.25 -27.26
CA GLN A 222 14.80 2.99 -26.54
C GLN A 222 14.25 3.10 -25.13
N CYS A 223 13.64 2.03 -24.67
CA CYS A 223 13.39 1.81 -23.25
C CYS A 223 14.73 1.49 -22.56
N PRO A 224 15.06 2.11 -21.41
CA PRO A 224 16.18 1.66 -20.60
C PRO A 224 16.11 0.16 -20.29
N LYS A 225 17.24 -0.44 -19.92
CA LYS A 225 17.27 -1.86 -19.53
C LYS A 225 16.30 -2.12 -18.38
N LEU A 226 15.33 -2.98 -18.62
CA LEU A 226 14.33 -3.37 -17.64
C LEU A 226 14.86 -4.48 -16.71
N PRO A 227 14.44 -4.51 -15.44
CA PRO A 227 14.77 -5.59 -14.50
C PRO A 227 13.89 -6.83 -14.76
N ILE A 228 14.05 -7.46 -15.93
CA ILE A 228 13.17 -8.54 -16.41
C ILE A 228 13.12 -9.73 -15.45
N GLU A 229 14.23 -10.07 -14.80
CA GLU A 229 14.27 -11.13 -13.80
C GLU A 229 13.35 -10.82 -12.61
N LEU A 230 13.38 -9.57 -12.12
CA LEU A 230 12.51 -9.14 -11.03
C LEU A 230 11.04 -9.07 -11.46
N ILE A 231 10.76 -8.64 -12.71
CA ILE A 231 9.41 -8.64 -13.28
C ILE A 231 8.87 -10.08 -13.36
N ASN A 232 9.68 -11.02 -13.82
CA ASN A 232 9.29 -12.42 -13.86
C ASN A 232 9.10 -13.00 -12.45
N GLN A 233 10.02 -12.72 -11.53
CA GLN A 233 9.88 -13.12 -10.14
C GLN A 233 8.58 -12.57 -9.52
N ALA A 234 8.24 -11.31 -9.77
CA ALA A 234 6.97 -10.73 -9.31
C ALA A 234 5.77 -11.51 -9.87
N ARG A 235 5.79 -11.82 -11.19
CA ARG A 235 4.73 -12.60 -11.84
C ARG A 235 4.55 -13.98 -11.19
N ASP A 236 5.64 -14.63 -10.80
CA ASP A 236 5.62 -15.95 -10.15
C ASP A 236 4.98 -15.89 -8.74
N HIS A 237 4.86 -14.68 -8.16
CA HIS A 237 4.11 -14.38 -6.95
C HIS A 237 2.69 -13.86 -7.22
N ALA A 238 2.13 -14.10 -8.41
CA ALA A 238 0.83 -13.54 -8.85
C ALA A 238 0.77 -12.01 -8.79
N PHE A 239 1.90 -11.32 -8.93
CA PHE A 239 2.10 -9.89 -8.75
C PHE A 239 2.57 -9.20 -10.04
N LEU A 240 2.04 -8.03 -10.35
CA LEU A 240 2.44 -7.22 -11.49
C LEU A 240 3.42 -6.13 -11.05
N LEU A 241 4.67 -6.23 -11.49
CA LEU A 241 5.64 -5.14 -11.43
C LEU A 241 5.66 -4.45 -12.79
N MET A 242 5.01 -3.29 -12.89
CA MET A 242 4.75 -2.62 -14.17
C MET A 242 5.65 -1.40 -14.37
N PRO A 243 6.43 -1.34 -15.44
CA PRO A 243 7.11 -0.11 -15.85
C PRO A 243 6.13 0.87 -16.49
N HIS A 244 6.34 2.15 -16.24
CA HIS A 244 5.63 3.20 -16.94
C HIS A 244 6.62 4.18 -17.58
N LEU A 245 6.27 4.69 -18.77
CA LEU A 245 6.96 5.80 -19.39
C LEU A 245 6.60 7.07 -18.62
N ALA A 246 7.60 7.80 -18.18
CA ALA A 246 7.42 9.06 -17.46
C ALA A 246 6.59 10.07 -18.29
N HIS A 247 6.01 11.05 -17.59
CA HIS A 247 5.15 12.08 -18.17
C HIS A 247 5.73 12.75 -19.42
N TYR A 248 4.91 13.05 -20.40
CA TYR A 248 5.34 13.69 -21.65
C TYR A 248 5.96 15.07 -21.41
N ASP A 249 5.45 15.83 -20.45
CA ASP A 249 6.05 17.10 -20.04
C ASP A 249 7.40 16.94 -19.29
N PHE A 250 7.86 15.72 -19.04
CA PHE A 250 9.18 15.41 -18.48
C PHE A 250 10.20 14.94 -19.53
N PHE A 251 9.84 14.89 -20.81
CA PHE A 251 10.76 14.45 -21.86
C PHE A 251 12.04 15.29 -21.93
N PHE A 252 12.00 16.55 -21.50
CA PHE A 252 13.19 17.39 -21.36
C PHE A 252 14.23 16.79 -20.38
N ARG A 253 13.80 16.03 -19.37
CA ARG A 253 14.69 15.37 -18.40
C ARG A 253 15.54 14.27 -19.05
N PHE A 254 15.10 13.79 -20.21
CA PHE A 254 15.77 12.76 -21.00
C PHE A 254 16.50 13.37 -22.21
N GLY A 255 16.64 14.69 -22.24
CA GLY A 255 17.37 15.39 -23.30
C GLY A 255 16.60 15.52 -24.62
N ALA A 256 15.28 15.36 -24.60
CA ALA A 256 14.47 15.38 -25.83
C ALA A 256 14.57 16.73 -26.57
N ASP A 257 14.65 17.84 -25.86
CA ASP A 257 14.81 19.18 -26.41
C ASP A 257 16.19 19.42 -27.07
N ALA A 258 17.21 18.72 -26.60
CA ALA A 258 18.56 18.78 -27.21
C ALA A 258 18.68 17.87 -28.44
N VAL A 259 18.06 16.69 -28.43
CA VAL A 259 18.10 15.69 -29.52
C VAL A 259 17.13 16.07 -30.65
N TYR A 260 15.94 16.56 -30.27
CA TYR A 260 14.84 16.93 -31.18
C TYR A 260 14.30 18.32 -30.83
N PRO A 261 15.00 19.42 -31.19
CA PRO A 261 14.55 20.78 -30.88
C PRO A 261 13.16 21.12 -31.43
N GLU A 262 12.76 20.48 -32.52
CA GLU A 262 11.42 20.60 -33.11
C GLU A 262 10.28 20.07 -32.25
N LEU A 263 10.60 19.27 -31.24
CA LEU A 263 9.64 18.78 -30.27
C LEU A 263 9.17 19.86 -29.30
N ALA A 264 9.96 20.89 -29.06
CA ALA A 264 9.64 21.96 -28.14
C ALA A 264 8.38 22.72 -28.57
N GLY A 265 7.39 22.80 -27.68
CA GLY A 265 6.17 23.56 -27.91
C GLY A 265 6.43 25.06 -28.09
N LYS A 266 5.58 25.74 -28.86
CA LYS A 266 5.66 27.16 -29.16
C LYS A 266 4.71 27.96 -28.25
N GLY A 267 5.05 29.24 -28.05
CA GLY A 267 4.26 30.19 -27.29
C GLY A 267 4.54 30.16 -25.77
N ASP A 268 3.96 31.11 -25.05
CA ASP A 268 4.20 31.25 -23.60
C ASP A 268 3.50 30.19 -22.80
N GLU A 269 2.33 29.71 -23.24
CA GLU A 269 1.57 28.65 -22.62
C GLU A 269 2.26 27.28 -22.67
N ALA A 270 3.26 27.11 -23.54
CA ALA A 270 4.05 25.88 -23.61
C ALA A 270 5.15 25.80 -22.54
N ARG A 271 5.36 26.83 -21.73
CA ARG A 271 6.41 26.84 -20.70
C ARG A 271 6.13 25.77 -19.65
N ASN A 272 7.13 24.94 -19.43
CA ASN A 272 7.01 23.88 -18.43
C ASN A 272 7.11 24.48 -17.01
N PRO A 273 6.12 24.28 -16.13
CA PRO A 273 6.12 24.86 -14.79
C PRO A 273 7.20 24.28 -13.87
N TRP A 274 7.71 23.09 -14.19
CA TRP A 274 8.75 22.42 -13.41
C TRP A 274 10.17 22.83 -13.81
N ASN A 275 10.31 23.37 -15.03
CA ASN A 275 11.58 23.88 -15.54
C ASN A 275 11.32 25.02 -16.52
N ALA A 276 11.55 26.25 -16.09
CA ALA A 276 11.31 27.46 -16.89
C ALA A 276 12.08 27.51 -18.21
N LYS A 277 13.16 26.72 -18.37
CA LYS A 277 13.92 26.59 -19.61
C LYS A 277 13.36 25.53 -20.56
N ALA A 278 12.49 24.63 -20.07
CA ALA A 278 11.88 23.59 -20.86
C ALA A 278 10.49 23.99 -21.36
N ARG A 279 10.03 23.28 -22.37
CA ARG A 279 8.69 23.44 -22.94
C ARG A 279 8.01 22.10 -23.07
N ASN A 280 6.70 22.07 -22.85
CA ASN A 280 5.90 20.90 -23.12
C ASN A 280 5.99 20.54 -24.60
N PRO A 281 5.92 19.26 -24.97
CA PRO A 281 6.09 18.83 -26.35
C PRO A 281 4.98 19.35 -27.27
N CYS A 282 5.36 19.68 -28.51
CA CYS A 282 4.41 19.99 -29.58
C CYS A 282 3.76 18.69 -30.08
N MET A 283 2.46 18.52 -29.80
CA MET A 283 1.71 17.30 -30.16
C MET A 283 1.25 17.28 -31.63
N ALA A 284 1.45 18.36 -32.38
CA ALA A 284 1.19 18.40 -33.84
C ALA A 284 2.29 17.70 -34.66
N THR A 285 3.46 17.44 -34.09
CA THR A 285 4.51 16.68 -34.73
C THR A 285 4.25 15.17 -34.59
N PRO A 286 4.49 14.35 -35.65
CA PRO A 286 4.39 12.90 -35.55
C PRO A 286 5.48 12.28 -34.66
N LEU A 287 6.43 13.12 -34.21
CA LEU A 287 7.61 12.66 -33.46
C LEU A 287 7.27 12.01 -32.14
N ILE A 288 6.33 12.56 -31.36
CA ILE A 288 5.93 11.96 -30.07
C ILE A 288 5.38 10.54 -30.28
N LYS A 289 4.46 10.38 -31.22
CA LYS A 289 3.93 9.04 -31.56
C LYS A 289 5.07 8.08 -31.91
N ARG A 290 6.00 8.51 -32.78
CA ARG A 290 7.15 7.69 -33.17
C ARG A 290 8.00 7.29 -31.96
N LEU A 291 8.42 8.26 -31.14
CA LEU A 291 9.29 8.01 -29.98
C LEU A 291 8.62 7.08 -28.97
N VAL A 292 7.33 7.25 -28.71
CA VAL A 292 6.58 6.40 -27.79
C VAL A 292 6.40 4.99 -28.38
N THR A 293 6.10 4.85 -29.68
CA THR A 293 6.03 3.54 -30.36
C THR A 293 7.37 2.80 -30.27
N GLU A 294 8.47 3.48 -30.58
CA GLU A 294 9.83 2.91 -30.52
C GLU A 294 10.19 2.49 -29.08
N TRP A 295 9.81 3.28 -28.06
CA TRP A 295 9.98 2.92 -26.67
C TRP A 295 9.19 1.65 -26.31
N ILE A 296 7.90 1.55 -26.72
CA ILE A 296 7.06 0.36 -26.47
C ILE A 296 7.68 -0.86 -27.14
N GLU A 297 8.08 -0.75 -28.41
CA GLU A 297 8.70 -1.87 -29.14
C GLU A 297 10.02 -2.31 -28.48
N SER A 298 10.82 -1.34 -28.00
CA SER A 298 12.07 -1.62 -27.29
C SER A 298 11.81 -2.35 -25.96
N ALA A 299 10.80 -1.92 -25.20
CA ALA A 299 10.38 -2.58 -23.96
C ALA A 299 9.83 -4.00 -24.21
N ALA A 300 8.99 -4.15 -25.25
CA ALA A 300 8.43 -5.44 -25.66
C ALA A 300 9.52 -6.41 -26.13
N GLY A 301 10.54 -5.91 -26.81
CA GLY A 301 11.72 -6.67 -27.22
C GLY A 301 12.54 -7.20 -26.04
N GLN A 302 12.46 -6.55 -24.88
CA GLN A 302 13.04 -7.02 -23.62
C GLN A 302 12.15 -8.05 -22.88
N GLY A 303 10.94 -8.36 -23.40
CA GLY A 303 10.01 -9.31 -22.80
C GLY A 303 8.83 -8.67 -22.05
N LEU A 304 8.72 -7.34 -22.02
CA LEU A 304 7.58 -6.66 -21.41
C LEU A 304 6.29 -6.90 -22.21
N ARG A 305 5.16 -7.06 -21.51
CA ARG A 305 3.83 -7.20 -22.13
C ARG A 305 2.79 -6.24 -21.59
N GLU A 306 2.99 -5.66 -20.40
CA GLU A 306 2.07 -4.68 -19.82
C GLU A 306 2.85 -3.43 -19.36
N PHE A 307 2.36 -2.23 -19.72
CA PHE A 307 3.00 -0.96 -19.43
C PHE A 307 1.98 0.17 -19.34
N SER A 308 2.38 1.31 -18.75
CA SER A 308 1.56 2.51 -18.66
C SER A 308 2.26 3.71 -19.33
N LEU A 309 1.48 4.52 -20.03
CA LEU A 309 1.90 5.80 -20.59
C LEU A 309 1.32 6.93 -19.73
N TRP A 310 2.18 7.75 -19.18
CA TRP A 310 1.79 8.82 -18.28
C TRP A 310 1.69 10.15 -19.03
N LEU A 311 0.48 10.68 -19.12
CA LEU A 311 0.24 11.98 -19.72
C LEU A 311 0.89 13.09 -18.90
N SER A 312 1.02 14.30 -19.45
CA SER A 312 1.62 15.45 -18.77
C SER A 312 0.95 15.74 -17.43
N GLU A 313 1.75 16.15 -16.44
CA GLU A 313 1.24 16.58 -15.12
C GLU A 313 0.70 18.00 -15.13
N CYS A 314 1.04 18.81 -16.13
CA CYS A 314 0.66 20.21 -16.18
C CYS A 314 -0.23 20.54 -17.39
N THR A 315 -0.91 21.69 -17.31
CA THR A 315 -1.81 22.18 -18.37
C THR A 315 -1.09 22.98 -19.47
N ALA A 316 0.25 23.06 -19.42
CA ALA A 316 1.01 23.77 -20.44
C ALA A 316 0.80 23.15 -21.83
N GLN A 317 0.54 23.97 -22.84
CA GLN A 317 0.21 23.53 -24.18
C GLN A 317 0.93 24.31 -25.26
N CYS A 318 1.21 23.65 -26.38
CA CYS A 318 1.81 24.28 -27.54
C CYS A 318 0.81 25.21 -28.26
N GLU A 319 1.22 26.43 -28.55
CA GLU A 319 0.42 27.45 -29.25
C GLU A 319 0.71 27.54 -30.76
N CYS A 320 1.34 26.52 -31.36
CA CYS A 320 1.50 26.55 -32.81
C CYS A 320 0.15 26.38 -33.55
N ASN A 321 0.04 26.92 -34.76
CA ASN A 321 -1.20 26.90 -35.57
C ASN A 321 -1.79 25.48 -35.68
N ALA A 322 -0.96 24.46 -35.82
CA ALA A 322 -1.42 23.08 -35.95
C ALA A 322 -1.96 22.51 -34.60
N CYS A 323 -1.40 22.93 -33.48
CA CYS A 323 -1.94 22.53 -32.15
C CYS A 323 -3.22 23.28 -31.80
N LEU A 324 -3.42 24.50 -32.30
CA LEU A 324 -4.60 25.31 -32.01
C LEU A 324 -5.75 25.10 -33.00
N LYS A 325 -5.48 24.52 -34.18
CA LYS A 325 -6.41 24.48 -35.33
C LYS A 325 -7.80 23.95 -35.00
N ASP A 326 -7.89 22.95 -34.12
CA ASP A 326 -9.17 22.27 -33.85
C ASP A 326 -9.68 22.56 -32.43
N GLY A 327 -9.12 23.55 -31.72
CA GLY A 327 -9.44 23.83 -30.33
C GLY A 327 -9.13 22.67 -29.37
N CYS A 328 -8.42 21.65 -29.86
CA CYS A 328 -8.06 20.47 -29.08
C CYS A 328 -6.97 20.80 -28.06
N LYS A 329 -7.18 20.36 -26.85
CA LYS A 329 -6.26 20.57 -25.75
C LYS A 329 -5.11 19.56 -25.75
N GLN A 330 -4.02 19.89 -25.08
CA GLN A 330 -2.80 19.09 -24.99
C GLN A 330 -3.12 17.65 -24.57
N MET A 331 -3.92 17.47 -23.50
CA MET A 331 -4.28 16.14 -22.98
C MET A 331 -4.98 15.24 -23.99
N PHE A 332 -5.88 15.79 -24.82
CA PHE A 332 -6.55 15.02 -25.87
C PHE A 332 -5.55 14.52 -26.92
N LYS A 333 -4.64 15.39 -27.36
CA LYS A 333 -3.61 15.03 -28.36
C LYS A 333 -2.59 14.03 -27.80
N GLU A 334 -2.25 14.15 -26.51
CA GLU A 334 -1.39 13.18 -25.83
C GLU A 334 -2.08 11.81 -25.73
N THR A 335 -3.37 11.80 -25.37
CA THR A 335 -4.19 10.58 -25.35
C THR A 335 -4.23 9.91 -26.72
N GLN A 336 -4.52 10.69 -27.77
CA GLN A 336 -4.55 10.18 -29.13
C GLN A 336 -3.19 9.60 -29.56
N ALA A 337 -2.09 10.33 -29.31
CA ALA A 337 -0.75 9.87 -29.62
C ALA A 337 -0.37 8.58 -28.85
N GLY A 338 -0.80 8.47 -27.61
CA GLY A 338 -0.62 7.25 -26.79
C GLY A 338 -1.37 6.05 -27.37
N ILE A 339 -2.65 6.22 -27.73
CA ILE A 339 -3.47 5.17 -28.37
C ILE A 339 -2.80 4.71 -29.66
N GLU A 340 -2.50 5.66 -30.57
CA GLU A 340 -1.87 5.36 -31.86
C GLU A 340 -0.50 4.68 -31.71
N ALA A 341 0.26 5.01 -30.67
CA ALA A 341 1.54 4.36 -30.39
C ALA A 341 1.37 2.92 -29.91
N ILE A 342 0.39 2.68 -29.05
CA ILE A 342 0.04 1.31 -28.58
C ILE A 342 -0.41 0.44 -29.77
N GLU A 343 -1.32 0.96 -30.60
CA GLU A 343 -1.82 0.25 -31.79
C GLU A 343 -0.70 -0.05 -32.80
N ALA A 344 0.18 0.91 -33.05
CA ALA A 344 1.33 0.70 -33.93
C ALA A 344 2.28 -0.39 -33.40
N ALA A 345 2.56 -0.39 -32.10
CA ALA A 345 3.42 -1.41 -31.49
C ALA A 345 2.77 -2.82 -31.50
N ARG A 346 1.44 -2.91 -31.39
CA ARG A 346 0.68 -4.16 -31.46
C ARG A 346 0.74 -4.85 -32.80
N ILE A 347 1.05 -4.14 -33.88
CA ILE A 347 1.31 -4.78 -35.19
C ILE A 347 2.43 -5.82 -35.06
N LYS A 348 3.45 -5.51 -34.26
CA LYS A 348 4.60 -6.40 -34.04
C LYS A 348 4.45 -7.27 -32.79
N TYR A 349 3.76 -6.80 -31.78
CA TYR A 349 3.57 -7.47 -30.48
C TYR A 349 2.07 -7.45 -30.12
N PRO A 350 1.24 -8.35 -30.69
CA PRO A 350 -0.22 -8.27 -30.57
C PRO A 350 -0.77 -8.53 -29.17
N ASP A 351 0.03 -9.10 -28.26
CA ASP A 351 -0.33 -9.40 -26.87
C ASP A 351 -0.05 -8.25 -25.89
N LEU A 352 0.36 -7.08 -26.39
CA LEU A 352 0.63 -5.92 -25.54
C LEU A 352 -0.63 -5.36 -24.88
N GLN A 353 -0.52 -5.11 -23.58
CA GLN A 353 -1.54 -4.44 -22.77
C GLN A 353 -1.07 -3.03 -22.40
N GLY A 354 -1.67 -2.03 -23.01
CA GLY A 354 -1.36 -0.63 -22.75
C GLY A 354 -2.31 -0.02 -21.74
N ARG A 355 -1.79 0.90 -20.93
CA ARG A 355 -2.56 1.75 -20.04
C ARG A 355 -2.27 3.21 -20.35
N ILE A 356 -3.25 4.09 -20.12
CA ILE A 356 -3.07 5.53 -20.16
C ILE A 356 -3.39 6.10 -18.79
N PHE A 357 -2.43 6.86 -18.24
CA PHE A 357 -2.54 7.48 -16.94
C PHE A 357 -2.83 8.98 -17.07
N PHE A 358 -3.99 9.37 -16.61
CA PHE A 358 -4.47 10.75 -16.59
C PHE A 358 -3.99 11.44 -15.31
N THR A 359 -3.02 12.32 -15.44
CA THR A 359 -2.26 12.90 -14.32
C THR A 359 -2.50 14.38 -14.07
N MET A 360 -3.25 15.08 -14.93
CA MET A 360 -3.41 16.50 -14.78
C MET A 360 -3.94 16.93 -13.43
N ASN A 361 -3.10 17.66 -12.70
CA ASN A 361 -3.37 18.16 -11.35
C ASN A 361 -3.99 19.57 -11.37
N TYR A 362 -4.01 20.25 -12.52
CA TYR A 362 -4.31 21.67 -12.62
C TYR A 362 -5.32 21.93 -13.74
N GLY A 363 -6.33 22.73 -13.47
CA GLY A 363 -7.31 23.19 -14.44
C GLY A 363 -8.62 22.40 -14.48
N ASP A 364 -9.43 22.64 -15.47
CA ASP A 364 -10.75 22.02 -15.65
C ASP A 364 -10.63 20.60 -16.26
N VAL A 365 -9.94 19.73 -15.53
CA VAL A 365 -9.68 18.32 -15.89
C VAL A 365 -10.96 17.57 -16.28
N VAL A 366 -12.11 18.02 -15.78
CA VAL A 366 -13.41 17.36 -15.97
C VAL A 366 -13.87 17.38 -17.42
N LYS A 367 -13.80 18.53 -18.09
CA LYS A 367 -14.26 18.66 -19.47
C LYS A 367 -13.34 17.96 -20.46
N ASP A 368 -12.04 18.13 -20.29
CA ASP A 368 -11.04 17.58 -21.19
C ASP A 368 -10.94 16.04 -21.09
N SER A 369 -11.17 15.49 -19.90
CA SER A 369 -11.19 14.03 -19.69
C SER A 369 -12.33 13.34 -20.44
N SER A 370 -13.49 13.99 -20.58
CA SER A 370 -14.63 13.39 -21.30
C SER A 370 -14.31 13.08 -22.75
N ASP A 371 -13.67 14.03 -23.44
CA ASP A 371 -13.30 13.87 -24.84
C ASP A 371 -12.20 12.82 -25.00
N CYS A 372 -11.24 12.79 -24.07
CA CYS A 372 -10.18 11.79 -24.04
C CYS A 372 -10.73 10.36 -23.83
N LEU A 373 -11.66 10.18 -22.89
CA LEU A 373 -12.26 8.88 -22.62
C LEU A 373 -13.14 8.38 -23.77
N ALA A 374 -13.75 9.30 -24.52
CA ALA A 374 -14.60 8.97 -25.66
C ALA A 374 -13.85 8.33 -26.84
N ILE A 375 -12.54 8.57 -26.95
CA ILE A 375 -11.70 8.01 -28.04
C ILE A 375 -10.94 6.75 -27.61
N LEU A 376 -11.03 6.33 -26.36
CA LEU A 376 -10.29 5.16 -25.87
C LEU A 376 -10.86 3.85 -26.41
N PRO A 377 -10.04 2.99 -27.01
CA PRO A 377 -10.39 1.60 -27.27
C PRO A 377 -10.75 0.87 -25.97
N PRO A 378 -11.73 -0.04 -25.98
CA PRO A 378 -12.24 -0.69 -24.76
C PRO A 378 -11.22 -1.59 -24.05
N ASP A 379 -10.15 -1.97 -24.73
CA ASP A 379 -9.06 -2.81 -24.23
C ASP A 379 -7.86 -2.01 -23.68
N ILE A 380 -7.89 -0.67 -23.79
CA ILE A 380 -6.91 0.19 -23.12
C ILE A 380 -7.39 0.52 -21.71
N LYS A 381 -6.60 0.12 -20.73
CA LYS A 381 -6.85 0.37 -19.31
C LYS A 381 -6.62 1.83 -18.94
N VAL A 382 -7.44 2.35 -18.05
CA VAL A 382 -7.37 3.73 -17.57
C VAL A 382 -6.86 3.81 -16.15
N GLU A 383 -5.84 4.61 -15.96
CA GLU A 383 -5.34 5.00 -14.64
C GLU A 383 -5.60 6.50 -14.45
N LYS A 384 -5.99 6.91 -13.26
CA LYS A 384 -6.22 8.34 -12.96
C LYS A 384 -5.60 8.74 -11.63
N VAL A 385 -5.18 10.01 -11.56
CA VAL A 385 -4.55 10.57 -10.36
C VAL A 385 -5.58 11.16 -9.38
N TYR A 386 -5.28 11.04 -8.09
CA TYR A 386 -5.95 11.67 -6.94
C TYR A 386 -7.48 11.49 -6.87
N SER A 387 -8.18 12.43 -6.22
CA SER A 387 -9.56 12.38 -5.80
C SER A 387 -10.53 11.89 -6.87
N ARG A 388 -11.69 11.40 -6.43
CA ARG A 388 -12.81 11.02 -7.29
C ARG A 388 -13.20 12.16 -8.23
N ASN A 389 -13.58 11.79 -9.46
CA ASN A 389 -14.06 12.71 -10.47
C ASN A 389 -15.25 12.07 -11.17
N ARG A 390 -16.38 12.79 -11.26
CA ARG A 390 -17.65 12.29 -11.79
C ARG A 390 -17.57 11.67 -13.19
N ILE A 391 -16.61 12.09 -14.03
CA ILE A 391 -16.45 11.57 -15.39
C ILE A 391 -15.84 10.17 -15.34
N PHE A 392 -14.75 10.00 -14.60
CA PHE A 392 -14.13 8.68 -14.39
C PHE A 392 -15.04 7.77 -13.56
N ASP A 393 -15.80 8.30 -12.60
CA ASP A 393 -16.78 7.54 -11.83
C ASP A 393 -17.85 6.96 -12.77
N LYS A 394 -18.36 7.78 -13.71
CA LYS A 394 -19.31 7.31 -14.72
C LYS A 394 -18.68 6.28 -15.65
N PHE A 395 -17.48 6.53 -16.15
CA PHE A 395 -16.75 5.62 -17.04
C PHE A 395 -16.54 4.24 -16.39
N ALA A 396 -16.17 4.20 -15.12
CA ALA A 396 -16.06 2.95 -14.35
C ALA A 396 -17.44 2.28 -14.15
N ALA A 397 -18.49 3.06 -13.82
CA ALA A 397 -19.85 2.55 -13.63
C ALA A 397 -20.44 1.96 -14.93
N ASP A 398 -20.04 2.48 -16.09
CA ASP A 398 -20.41 1.99 -17.42
C ASP A 398 -19.66 0.68 -17.80
N GLY A 399 -18.80 0.17 -16.92
CA GLY A 399 -18.13 -1.14 -17.07
C GLY A 399 -16.72 -1.08 -17.63
N HIS A 400 -16.13 0.10 -17.78
CA HIS A 400 -14.74 0.25 -18.20
C HIS A 400 -13.76 0.00 -17.05
N TRP A 401 -12.58 -0.55 -17.38
CA TRP A 401 -11.54 -0.78 -16.39
C TRP A 401 -10.87 0.54 -16.00
N VAL A 402 -11.03 0.92 -14.74
CA VAL A 402 -10.45 2.16 -14.18
C VAL A 402 -9.79 1.87 -12.85
N VAL A 403 -8.55 2.30 -12.70
CA VAL A 403 -7.82 2.30 -11.43
C VAL A 403 -7.54 3.72 -10.97
N SER A 404 -7.75 3.98 -9.71
CA SER A 404 -7.40 5.25 -9.11
C SER A 404 -6.03 5.19 -8.44
N TYR A 405 -5.15 6.11 -8.84
CA TYR A 405 -4.03 6.52 -8.02
C TYR A 405 -4.58 7.38 -6.89
N SER A 406 -4.95 6.73 -5.82
CA SER A 406 -5.71 7.36 -4.77
C SER A 406 -4.87 8.35 -3.97
N GLY A 407 -5.56 9.39 -3.56
CA GLY A 407 -5.05 10.31 -2.57
C GLY A 407 -5.09 9.78 -1.13
N ALA A 408 -5.31 8.48 -0.89
CA ALA A 408 -5.01 7.92 0.42
C ALA A 408 -3.48 7.95 0.57
N PRO A 409 -2.91 8.95 1.24
CA PRO A 409 -1.49 9.07 1.37
C PRO A 409 -1.04 7.95 2.30
N LEU A 410 -0.44 6.91 1.72
CA LEU A 410 0.30 5.95 2.50
C LEU A 410 1.72 6.46 2.70
N GLY A 411 2.23 6.13 3.82
CA GLY A 411 3.56 6.49 4.22
C GLY A 411 3.56 7.41 5.43
N PRO A 412 4.68 7.46 6.14
CA PRO A 412 4.81 8.35 7.26
C PRO A 412 4.60 9.78 6.74
N GLY A 413 3.59 10.45 7.26
CA GLY A 413 3.69 11.88 7.28
C GLY A 413 5.03 12.20 7.92
N TYR A 414 5.79 13.13 7.38
CA TYR A 414 7.17 13.39 7.80
C TYR A 414 7.35 13.57 9.32
N PHE A 415 6.26 13.75 10.07
CA PHE A 415 6.31 14.14 11.47
C PHE A 415 5.26 13.50 12.39
N SER A 416 4.35 12.67 11.91
CA SER A 416 3.33 12.06 12.77
C SER A 416 3.19 10.56 12.53
N ILE A 417 2.93 9.84 13.60
CA ILE A 417 2.51 8.44 13.58
C ILE A 417 1.08 8.42 13.05
N ARG A 418 0.81 7.60 12.03
CA ARG A 418 -0.46 7.59 11.34
C ARG A 418 -0.82 6.18 10.93
N TYR A 419 -1.79 5.60 11.59
CA TYR A 419 -2.36 4.30 11.21
C TYR A 419 -3.37 4.41 10.07
N MET A 420 -4.12 5.52 10.01
CA MET A 420 -4.98 5.94 8.88
C MET A 420 -6.08 4.96 8.48
N ALA A 421 -6.50 4.04 9.33
CA ALA A 421 -7.48 3.04 8.96
C ALA A 421 -8.82 3.64 8.48
N ASP A 422 -9.32 4.68 9.15
CA ASP A 422 -10.59 5.32 8.78
C ASP A 422 -10.58 5.92 7.37
N GLU A 423 -9.49 6.59 7.01
CA GLU A 423 -9.32 7.19 5.68
C GLU A 423 -9.17 6.13 4.59
N ILE A 424 -8.41 5.08 4.89
CA ILE A 424 -8.22 3.95 3.96
C ILE A 424 -9.56 3.27 3.71
N ILE A 425 -10.31 2.92 4.77
CA ILE A 425 -11.66 2.34 4.65
C ILE A 425 -12.58 3.23 3.84
N LYS A 426 -12.64 4.52 4.19
CA LYS A 426 -13.51 5.49 3.52
C LYS A 426 -13.18 5.56 2.03
N GLY A 427 -11.90 5.75 1.70
CA GLY A 427 -11.46 5.85 0.31
C GLY A 427 -11.78 4.59 -0.49
N LEU A 428 -11.48 3.41 0.05
CA LEU A 428 -11.73 2.13 -0.62
C LEU A 428 -13.23 1.87 -0.83
N LYS A 429 -14.06 2.13 0.18
CA LYS A 429 -15.53 2.00 0.05
C LYS A 429 -16.11 2.95 -0.99
N GLU A 430 -15.62 4.18 -1.08
CA GLU A 430 -16.05 5.15 -2.08
C GLU A 430 -15.70 4.71 -3.51
N TYR A 431 -14.50 4.16 -3.73
CA TYR A 431 -14.09 3.65 -5.05
C TYR A 431 -14.84 2.37 -5.43
N HIS A 432 -15.02 1.46 -4.48
CA HIS A 432 -15.80 0.24 -4.68
C HIS A 432 -17.26 0.55 -5.05
N ALA A 433 -17.89 1.53 -4.39
CA ALA A 433 -19.27 1.93 -4.65
C ALA A 433 -19.51 2.42 -6.09
N VAL A 434 -18.48 2.96 -6.76
CA VAL A 434 -18.56 3.41 -8.16
C VAL A 434 -17.86 2.43 -9.13
N LYS A 435 -17.61 1.20 -8.69
CA LYS A 435 -17.08 0.09 -9.51
C LYS A 435 -15.71 0.35 -10.14
N TYR A 436 -14.83 1.06 -9.45
CA TYR A 436 -13.43 1.08 -9.88
C TYR A 436 -12.84 -0.32 -9.82
N SER A 437 -12.07 -0.66 -10.84
CA SER A 437 -11.40 -1.96 -10.96
C SER A 437 -10.27 -2.13 -9.95
N GLY A 438 -9.76 -1.02 -9.41
CA GLY A 438 -8.70 -1.10 -8.42
C GLY A 438 -8.26 0.24 -7.88
N LEU A 439 -7.26 0.12 -7.03
CA LEU A 439 -6.63 1.22 -6.34
C LEU A 439 -5.14 0.95 -6.21
N PHE A 440 -4.30 1.94 -6.50
CA PHE A 440 -2.93 1.95 -6.03
C PHE A 440 -2.63 3.23 -5.26
N SER A 441 -2.17 3.03 -4.05
CA SER A 441 -1.84 4.12 -3.15
C SER A 441 -0.40 4.58 -3.35
N ARG A 442 -0.13 5.86 -3.04
CA ARG A 442 1.23 6.39 -3.11
C ARG A 442 2.04 5.97 -1.89
N GLY A 443 3.05 5.12 -2.07
CA GLY A 443 4.13 5.01 -1.11
C GLY A 443 5.02 6.25 -1.24
N ARG A 444 5.08 7.12 -0.22
CA ARG A 444 6.08 8.21 -0.24
C ARG A 444 7.44 7.65 0.14
N GLY A 445 8.46 7.93 -0.67
CA GLY A 445 9.90 7.63 -0.59
C GLY A 445 10.39 6.82 0.62
N ASN A 446 11.45 6.12 0.62
CA ASN A 446 12.09 5.35 1.71
C ASN A 446 11.20 4.42 2.59
N THR A 447 9.91 4.19 2.22
CA THR A 447 9.09 3.17 2.87
C THR A 447 9.64 1.76 2.66
N SER A 448 10.54 1.61 1.69
CA SER A 448 11.17 0.33 1.34
C SER A 448 11.99 -0.32 2.44
N ASN A 449 12.46 0.45 3.44
CA ASN A 449 13.24 -0.07 4.55
C ASN A 449 12.42 -0.20 5.85
N GLN A 450 11.12 0.11 5.81
CA GLN A 450 10.28 0.21 7.02
C GLN A 450 8.93 -0.52 6.90
N TRP A 451 8.73 -1.23 5.78
CA TRP A 451 7.51 -1.98 5.52
C TRP A 451 7.32 -3.18 6.47
N GLU A 452 8.39 -3.63 7.12
CA GLU A 452 8.34 -4.82 7.98
C GLU A 452 7.66 -4.58 9.33
N LYS A 453 7.57 -3.33 9.80
CA LYS A 453 7.14 -3.02 11.18
C LYS A 453 6.33 -1.73 11.29
N GLY A 454 5.62 -1.60 12.40
CA GLY A 454 4.95 -0.37 12.82
C GLY A 454 3.81 0.07 11.91
N PHE A 455 3.47 1.34 11.98
CA PHE A 455 2.32 1.90 11.26
C PHE A 455 2.42 1.83 9.73
N CYS A 456 3.62 1.77 9.15
CA CYS A 456 3.77 1.56 7.71
C CYS A 456 3.26 0.17 7.31
N ASN A 457 3.69 -0.89 8.01
CA ASN A 457 3.18 -2.24 7.81
C ASN A 457 1.65 -2.29 8.01
N TYR A 458 1.14 -1.62 9.04
CA TYR A 458 -0.29 -1.51 9.31
C TYR A 458 -1.04 -0.89 8.14
N GLN A 459 -0.56 0.23 7.57
CA GLN A 459 -1.19 0.90 6.44
C GLN A 459 -1.21 0.01 5.18
N PHE A 460 -0.10 -0.66 4.86
CA PHE A 460 -0.06 -1.62 3.75
C PHE A 460 -1.07 -2.75 3.95
N SER A 461 -1.12 -3.28 5.15
CA SER A 461 -2.05 -4.33 5.56
C SER A 461 -3.50 -3.85 5.51
N ALA A 462 -3.77 -2.61 5.90
CA ALA A 462 -5.09 -1.98 5.84
C ALA A 462 -5.59 -1.82 4.39
N VAL A 463 -4.72 -1.42 3.47
CA VAL A 463 -5.06 -1.39 2.04
C VAL A 463 -5.35 -2.79 1.53
N ALA A 464 -4.57 -3.78 1.91
CA ALA A 464 -4.82 -5.17 1.54
C ALA A 464 -6.18 -5.65 2.05
N GLU A 465 -6.49 -5.43 3.34
CA GLU A 465 -7.75 -5.85 3.97
C GLU A 465 -8.96 -5.33 3.20
N TRP A 466 -9.09 -4.00 3.07
CA TRP A 466 -10.32 -3.42 2.54
C TRP A 466 -10.38 -3.28 1.02
N SER A 467 -9.29 -3.45 0.30
CA SER A 467 -9.32 -3.62 -1.15
C SER A 467 -9.67 -5.05 -1.57
N TRP A 468 -9.40 -6.00 -0.70
CA TRP A 468 -9.83 -7.39 -0.86
C TRP A 468 -11.29 -7.58 -0.46
N ASN A 469 -11.65 -7.15 0.76
CA ASN A 469 -12.99 -7.29 1.33
C ASN A 469 -13.45 -5.95 1.94
N ALA A 470 -14.14 -5.14 1.16
CA ALA A 470 -14.59 -3.80 1.57
C ALA A 470 -15.62 -3.82 2.72
N LYS A 471 -16.25 -4.97 2.97
CA LYS A 471 -17.25 -5.20 4.02
C LYS A 471 -16.71 -6.05 5.17
N GLY A 472 -15.40 -6.32 5.19
CA GLY A 472 -14.76 -7.18 6.17
C GLY A 472 -14.79 -6.61 7.58
N ARG A 473 -13.63 -6.59 8.24
CA ARG A 473 -13.50 -6.13 9.63
C ARG A 473 -13.80 -4.66 9.81
N ASP A 474 -14.21 -4.28 11.02
CA ASP A 474 -14.04 -2.91 11.52
C ASP A 474 -12.59 -2.63 11.91
N VAL A 475 -12.29 -1.36 12.28
CA VAL A 475 -10.91 -0.94 12.60
C VAL A 475 -10.33 -1.69 13.80
N CYS A 476 -11.13 -1.95 14.83
CA CYS A 476 -10.65 -2.63 16.03
C CYS A 476 -10.35 -4.10 15.77
N GLN A 477 -11.26 -4.79 15.08
CA GLN A 477 -11.05 -6.18 14.66
C GLN A 477 -9.83 -6.33 13.74
N PHE A 478 -9.64 -5.37 12.83
CA PHE A 478 -8.47 -5.35 11.98
C PHE A 478 -7.18 -5.11 12.77
N ALA A 479 -7.19 -4.16 13.73
CA ALA A 479 -6.04 -3.88 14.57
C ALA A 479 -5.63 -5.10 15.41
N GLU A 480 -6.61 -5.84 15.97
CA GLU A 480 -6.36 -7.09 16.71
C GLU A 480 -5.75 -8.16 15.79
N ALA A 481 -6.31 -8.37 14.61
CA ALA A 481 -5.78 -9.34 13.64
C ALA A 481 -4.36 -8.95 13.16
N TRP A 482 -4.14 -7.70 12.87
CA TRP A 482 -2.82 -7.20 12.49
C TRP A 482 -1.79 -7.41 13.60
N ALA A 483 -2.13 -7.06 14.84
CA ALA A 483 -1.25 -7.25 15.98
C ALA A 483 -0.96 -8.75 16.23
N THR A 484 -1.97 -9.62 16.06
CA THR A 484 -1.81 -11.07 16.14
C THR A 484 -0.79 -11.58 15.13
N LEU A 485 -0.91 -11.19 13.88
CA LEU A 485 0.02 -11.60 12.80
C LEU A 485 1.43 -11.01 12.96
N ASN A 486 1.55 -9.88 13.64
CA ASN A 486 2.84 -9.26 13.98
C ASN A 486 3.40 -9.72 15.34
N ASN A 487 2.82 -10.78 15.94
CA ASN A 487 3.27 -11.43 17.17
C ASN A 487 3.29 -10.51 18.39
N PHE A 488 2.33 -9.60 18.52
CA PHE A 488 2.15 -8.82 19.74
C PHE A 488 1.72 -9.75 20.88
N ALA A 489 2.24 -9.51 22.07
CA ALA A 489 1.87 -10.33 23.24
C ALA A 489 0.40 -10.16 23.64
N HIS A 490 -0.15 -8.98 23.45
CA HIS A 490 -1.52 -8.59 23.80
C HIS A 490 -2.21 -7.85 22.64
N PRO A 491 -2.63 -8.58 21.57
CA PRO A 491 -3.26 -7.98 20.39
C PRO A 491 -4.52 -7.17 20.70
N GLU A 492 -5.32 -7.63 21.66
CA GLU A 492 -6.54 -6.96 22.13
C GLU A 492 -6.25 -5.60 22.78
N GLN A 493 -5.13 -5.48 23.48
CA GLN A 493 -4.70 -4.20 24.07
C GLN A 493 -4.21 -3.24 23.00
N PHE A 494 -3.56 -3.73 21.95
CA PHE A 494 -3.20 -2.91 20.79
C PHE A 494 -4.46 -2.37 20.10
N ALA A 495 -5.48 -3.19 19.89
CA ALA A 495 -6.75 -2.76 19.30
C ALA A 495 -7.45 -1.69 20.17
N GLU A 496 -7.46 -1.86 21.50
CA GLU A 496 -7.97 -0.87 22.44
C GLU A 496 -7.17 0.45 22.36
N TRP A 497 -5.85 0.38 22.29
CA TRP A 497 -5.00 1.56 22.12
C TRP A 497 -5.30 2.31 20.82
N ILE A 498 -5.41 1.60 19.69
CA ILE A 498 -5.79 2.18 18.39
C ILE A 498 -7.13 2.92 18.49
N GLU A 499 -8.14 2.33 19.14
CA GLU A 499 -9.47 2.97 19.30
C GLU A 499 -9.38 4.30 20.05
N ILE A 500 -8.53 4.38 21.08
CA ILE A 500 -8.35 5.61 21.87
C ILE A 500 -7.58 6.67 21.08
N VAL A 501 -6.53 6.30 20.33
CA VAL A 501 -5.67 7.26 19.63
C VAL A 501 -6.19 7.66 18.25
N ARG A 502 -7.10 6.92 17.65
CA ARG A 502 -7.69 7.20 16.33
C ARG A 502 -8.21 8.64 16.16
N PRO A 503 -8.95 9.23 17.11
CA PRO A 503 -9.35 10.64 17.02
C PRO A 503 -8.18 11.62 17.11
N VAL A 504 -7.09 11.22 17.78
CA VAL A 504 -5.86 12.01 17.85
C VAL A 504 -5.20 12.09 16.47
N GLU A 505 -5.14 10.99 15.77
CA GLU A 505 -4.61 10.94 14.41
C GLU A 505 -5.40 11.84 13.46
N SER A 506 -6.73 11.82 13.52
CA SER A 506 -7.57 12.66 12.68
C SER A 506 -7.39 14.15 12.96
N LEU A 507 -7.07 14.56 14.19
CA LEU A 507 -6.68 15.93 14.49
C LEU A 507 -5.27 16.24 13.98
N ALA A 508 -4.34 15.30 14.16
CA ALA A 508 -2.98 15.42 13.67
C ALA A 508 -2.91 15.44 12.14
N GLN A 509 -3.94 14.96 11.46
CA GLN A 509 -4.01 14.78 10.02
C GLN A 509 -4.41 16.04 9.26
N TYR A 510 -5.31 16.84 9.85
CA TYR A 510 -5.91 17.97 9.15
C TYR A 510 -5.72 19.27 9.91
N TRP A 511 -4.97 20.13 9.27
CA TRP A 511 -5.01 21.55 9.55
C TRP A 511 -5.31 22.29 8.23
N GLU A 512 -6.42 23.02 8.18
CA GLU A 512 -6.93 23.69 6.97
C GLU A 512 -7.08 22.77 5.74
N GLY A 513 -7.54 21.53 5.95
CA GLY A 513 -7.72 20.55 4.87
C GLY A 513 -6.41 19.96 4.34
N ARG A 514 -5.27 20.22 5.01
CA ARG A 514 -3.97 19.62 4.69
C ARG A 514 -3.48 18.73 5.82
N PRO A 515 -2.76 17.64 5.53
CA PRO A 515 -2.16 16.80 6.55
C PRO A 515 -1.24 17.61 7.48
N THR A 516 -1.32 17.37 8.78
CA THR A 516 -0.47 18.03 9.78
C THR A 516 1.02 17.82 9.53
N SER A 517 1.35 16.69 8.88
CA SER A 517 2.71 16.43 8.38
C SER A 517 3.17 17.48 7.37
N GLU A 518 2.28 17.92 6.47
CA GLU A 518 2.59 18.99 5.53
C GLU A 518 2.71 20.35 6.22
N TRP A 519 1.96 20.58 7.29
CA TRP A 519 2.09 21.81 8.06
C TRP A 519 3.45 21.94 8.74
N LEU A 520 3.91 20.89 9.42
CA LEU A 520 5.25 20.88 10.00
C LEU A 520 6.33 20.92 8.90
N GLU A 521 6.09 20.30 7.75
CA GLU A 521 6.93 20.36 6.56
C GLU A 521 6.93 21.77 5.93
N PHE A 522 5.78 22.42 5.80
CA PHE A 522 5.67 23.78 5.29
C PHE A 522 6.23 24.82 6.27
N ALA A 523 6.04 24.63 7.56
CA ALA A 523 6.73 25.40 8.57
C ALA A 523 8.26 25.27 8.45
N VAL A 524 8.74 24.18 7.82
CA VAL A 524 10.12 23.75 7.76
C VAL A 524 10.78 24.04 6.41
N VAL A 525 10.09 23.95 5.29
CA VAL A 525 10.70 23.86 3.95
C VAL A 525 10.66 25.17 3.16
N SER A 526 9.81 26.14 3.50
CA SER A 526 9.77 27.39 2.73
C SER A 526 10.94 28.32 3.08
N ASP A 527 12.10 28.04 2.56
CA ASP A 527 13.34 28.83 2.71
C ASP A 527 13.28 30.19 1.99
N ASN A 528 12.16 30.52 1.39
CA ASN A 528 11.98 31.72 0.57
C ASN A 528 11.29 32.88 1.33
N GLY A 529 11.61 33.12 2.61
CA GLY A 529 11.25 34.37 3.29
C GLY A 529 9.74 34.62 3.51
N GLN A 530 8.87 33.63 3.29
CA GLN A 530 7.43 33.76 3.53
C GLN A 530 7.02 33.27 4.91
N SER A 531 7.54 33.90 5.95
CA SER A 531 7.10 33.75 7.36
C SER A 531 5.59 34.02 7.56
N ASN A 532 4.95 34.69 6.63
CA ASN A 532 3.54 35.06 6.65
C ASN A 532 2.53 33.89 6.49
N ARG A 533 2.94 32.69 6.16
CA ARG A 533 2.02 31.55 6.02
C ARG A 533 1.74 30.82 7.33
N VAL A 534 2.70 30.71 8.23
CA VAL A 534 2.52 30.05 9.54
C VAL A 534 1.47 30.80 10.38
N TRP A 535 1.46 32.12 10.30
CA TRP A 535 0.50 32.96 11.02
C TRP A 535 -0.93 32.98 10.48
N LYS A 536 -1.12 32.57 9.21
CA LYS A 536 -2.45 32.45 8.57
C LYS A 536 -3.09 31.10 8.82
N THR A 537 -2.37 30.14 9.35
CA THR A 537 -2.87 28.80 9.57
C THR A 537 -3.58 28.74 10.92
N LYS A 538 -4.83 28.28 10.98
CA LYS A 538 -5.60 28.18 12.23
C LYS A 538 -5.18 26.93 13.00
N LEU A 539 -4.41 27.08 14.08
CA LEU A 539 -4.22 26.00 15.06
C LEU A 539 -5.59 25.53 15.56
N PRO A 540 -5.77 24.22 15.77
CA PRO A 540 -7.01 23.71 16.38
C PRO A 540 -7.32 24.43 17.68
N GLU A 541 -8.59 24.58 18.02
CA GLU A 541 -9.00 25.25 19.24
C GLU A 541 -8.41 24.58 20.48
N SER A 542 -8.10 25.37 21.51
CA SER A 542 -7.41 24.88 22.72
C SER A 542 -8.13 23.71 23.38
N GLU A 543 -9.46 23.74 23.42
CA GLU A 543 -10.31 22.70 23.98
C GLU A 543 -10.14 21.38 23.20
N LYS A 544 -10.04 21.47 21.87
CA LYS A 544 -9.84 20.29 21.01
C LYS A 544 -8.45 19.68 21.24
N ILE A 545 -7.40 20.50 21.29
CA ILE A 545 -6.04 20.02 21.60
C ILE A 545 -6.02 19.39 23.00
N GLN A 546 -6.63 20.04 23.99
CA GLN A 546 -6.68 19.52 25.36
C GLN A 546 -7.47 18.19 25.44
N SER A 547 -8.56 18.06 24.70
CA SER A 547 -9.31 16.80 24.59
C SER A 547 -8.44 15.67 24.01
N MET A 548 -7.64 15.95 22.99
CA MET A 548 -6.74 14.95 22.41
C MET A 548 -5.56 14.60 23.33
N LEU A 549 -5.02 15.56 24.06
CA LEU A 549 -4.02 15.30 25.12
C LEU A 549 -4.60 14.38 26.22
N SER A 550 -5.86 14.59 26.59
CA SER A 550 -6.56 13.71 27.55
C SER A 550 -6.69 12.28 27.02
N LYS A 551 -6.96 12.10 25.73
CA LYS A 551 -6.98 10.78 25.07
C LYS A 551 -5.60 10.11 25.07
N CYS A 552 -4.54 10.83 24.76
CA CYS A 552 -3.18 10.26 24.83
C CYS A 552 -2.82 9.84 26.27
N LYS A 553 -3.25 10.62 27.27
CA LYS A 553 -3.08 10.26 28.68
C LYS A 553 -3.89 9.00 29.05
N GLN A 554 -5.12 8.89 28.54
CA GLN A 554 -5.96 7.68 28.72
C GLN A 554 -5.34 6.47 28.02
N ALA A 555 -4.73 6.65 26.84
CA ALA A 555 -4.12 5.60 26.06
C ALA A 555 -2.81 5.05 26.66
N LEU A 556 -2.10 5.86 27.48
CA LEU A 556 -0.79 5.50 28.03
C LEU A 556 -0.81 4.16 28.82
N PRO A 557 -1.70 3.95 29.82
CA PRO A 557 -1.74 2.68 30.54
C PRO A 557 -2.15 1.49 29.66
N VAL A 558 -2.85 1.72 28.57
CA VAL A 558 -3.16 0.68 27.59
C VAL A 558 -1.92 0.36 26.75
N ALA A 559 -1.19 1.37 26.28
CA ALA A 559 0.08 1.20 25.58
C ALA A 559 1.11 0.42 26.41
N GLU A 560 1.17 0.63 27.70
CA GLU A 560 2.01 -0.15 28.62
C GLU A 560 1.60 -1.63 28.68
N LYS A 561 0.30 -1.93 28.64
CA LYS A 561 -0.20 -3.30 28.63
C LYS A 561 0.01 -4.04 27.31
N VAL A 562 0.15 -3.33 26.20
CA VAL A 562 0.50 -3.96 24.89
C VAL A 562 1.82 -4.72 24.99
N ALA A 563 2.68 -4.35 25.94
CA ALA A 563 4.01 -4.93 26.16
C ALA A 563 4.95 -4.82 24.93
N ASP A 564 4.71 -3.81 24.09
CA ASP A 564 5.56 -3.45 22.95
C ASP A 564 6.13 -2.05 23.12
N GLN A 565 7.45 -1.94 23.12
CA GLN A 565 8.14 -0.67 23.35
C GLN A 565 7.85 0.37 22.26
N SER A 566 7.57 -0.05 21.03
CA SER A 566 7.27 0.88 19.94
C SER A 566 5.94 1.59 20.18
N VAL A 567 4.90 0.88 20.61
CA VAL A 567 3.58 1.44 20.91
C VAL A 567 3.66 2.48 22.05
N LEU A 568 4.44 2.16 23.07
CA LEU A 568 4.67 3.11 24.18
C LEU A 568 5.38 4.38 23.71
N LEU A 569 6.40 4.25 22.87
CA LEU A 569 7.10 5.39 22.28
C LEU A 569 6.18 6.19 21.35
N GLU A 570 5.34 5.52 20.58
CA GLU A 570 4.35 6.17 19.70
C GLU A 570 3.33 6.99 20.51
N ASN A 571 2.82 6.43 21.61
CA ASN A 571 1.90 7.17 22.47
C ASN A 571 2.56 8.45 23.06
N ARG A 572 3.81 8.35 23.50
CA ARG A 572 4.58 9.50 23.99
C ARG A 572 4.86 10.51 22.89
N TYR A 573 5.19 10.04 21.69
CA TYR A 573 5.41 10.90 20.53
C TYR A 573 4.16 11.73 20.19
N LEU A 574 2.98 11.10 20.12
CA LEU A 574 1.71 11.78 19.89
C LEU A 574 1.42 12.81 20.99
N THR A 575 1.68 12.46 22.24
CA THR A 575 1.51 13.37 23.39
C THR A 575 2.39 14.61 23.26
N THR A 576 3.69 14.43 23.03
CA THR A 576 4.66 15.52 22.90
C THR A 576 4.36 16.39 21.68
N PHE A 577 3.91 15.79 20.58
CA PHE A 577 3.46 16.50 19.38
C PHE A 577 2.28 17.45 19.67
N LEU A 578 1.25 16.95 20.37
CA LEU A 578 0.10 17.77 20.78
C LEU A 578 0.49 18.85 21.80
N GLN A 579 1.46 18.60 22.66
CA GLN A 579 2.00 19.60 23.58
C GLN A 579 2.65 20.76 22.81
N ILE A 580 3.42 20.48 21.76
CA ILE A 580 4.00 21.53 20.90
C ILE A 580 2.88 22.35 20.24
N MET A 581 1.81 21.72 19.77
CA MET A 581 0.65 22.44 19.21
C MET A 581 0.00 23.35 20.24
N LYS A 582 -0.21 22.85 21.47
CA LYS A 582 -0.78 23.63 22.57
C LYS A 582 0.11 24.83 22.94
N GLN A 583 1.39 24.61 23.15
CA GLN A 583 2.37 25.63 23.47
C GLN A 583 2.47 26.71 22.36
N SER A 584 2.43 26.29 21.08
CA SER A 584 2.39 27.22 19.95
C SER A 584 1.14 28.09 19.96
N ARG A 585 -0.02 27.52 20.35
CA ARG A 585 -1.25 28.30 20.51
C ARG A 585 -1.19 29.28 21.71
N ASP A 586 -0.63 28.84 22.83
CA ASP A 586 -0.43 29.69 24.01
C ASP A 586 0.49 30.88 23.68
N LEU A 587 1.57 30.62 22.93
CA LEU A 587 2.47 31.66 22.42
C LEU A 587 1.73 32.68 21.52
N CYS A 588 0.89 32.20 20.57
CA CYS A 588 0.06 33.09 19.75
C CYS A 588 -0.90 33.94 20.61
N ARG A 589 -1.51 33.36 21.64
CA ARG A 589 -2.41 34.06 22.57
C ARG A 589 -1.67 35.13 23.37
N HIS A 590 -0.53 34.78 23.97
CA HIS A 590 0.27 35.74 24.76
C HIS A 590 0.82 36.86 23.88
N SER A 591 1.22 36.56 22.62
CA SER A 591 1.68 37.61 21.70
C SER A 591 0.59 38.61 21.30
N ALA A 592 -0.67 38.13 21.21
CA ALA A 592 -1.82 38.96 20.83
C ALA A 592 -2.50 39.68 22.01
N ASP A 593 -2.17 39.31 23.24
CA ASP A 593 -2.80 39.89 24.45
C ASP A 593 -2.44 41.36 24.61
N LYS A 594 -3.47 42.21 24.61
CA LYS A 594 -3.35 43.67 24.78
C LYS A 594 -3.53 44.11 26.23
N ASN A 595 -3.89 43.20 27.15
CA ASN A 595 -4.23 43.50 28.53
C ASN A 595 -3.05 43.38 29.50
N ILE A 596 -1.90 42.92 29.04
CA ILE A 596 -0.68 42.74 29.83
C ILE A 596 0.39 43.74 29.41
N SER A 597 1.24 44.14 30.36
CA SER A 597 2.34 45.07 30.11
C SER A 597 3.38 44.47 29.15
N ALA A 598 4.10 45.32 28.42
CA ALA A 598 5.12 44.89 27.47
C ALA A 598 6.21 44.00 28.13
N PRO A 599 6.73 44.31 29.33
CA PRO A 599 7.70 43.42 29.99
C PRO A 599 7.11 42.05 30.39
N GLU A 600 5.88 42.01 30.90
CA GLU A 600 5.19 40.77 31.25
C GLU A 600 4.92 39.91 30.01
N LYS A 601 4.51 40.54 28.92
CA LYS A 601 4.31 39.92 27.64
C LYS A 601 5.59 39.27 27.11
N ALA A 602 6.70 40.01 27.17
CA ALA A 602 8.01 39.51 26.76
C ALA A 602 8.44 38.28 27.58
N GLY A 603 8.21 38.34 28.92
CA GLY A 603 8.48 37.22 29.81
C GLY A 603 7.69 35.95 29.44
N LYS A 604 6.37 36.06 29.22
CA LYS A 604 5.51 34.93 28.82
C LYS A 604 5.92 34.35 27.48
N ILE A 605 6.24 35.19 26.50
CA ILE A 605 6.71 34.74 25.19
C ILE A 605 8.03 33.98 25.30
N GLN A 606 8.98 34.47 26.10
CA GLN A 606 10.25 33.76 26.31
C GLN A 606 10.07 32.39 26.98
N GLU A 607 9.15 32.31 27.96
CA GLU A 607 8.80 31.06 28.60
C GLU A 607 8.16 30.06 27.62
N ASP A 608 7.19 30.51 26.81
CA ASP A 608 6.55 29.68 25.78
C ASP A 608 7.58 29.15 24.78
N ILE A 609 8.48 30.00 24.30
CA ILE A 609 9.57 29.60 23.39
C ILE A 609 10.47 28.54 24.02
N LYS A 610 10.84 28.71 25.29
CA LYS A 610 11.64 27.75 26.04
C LYS A 610 10.92 26.41 26.13
N ASN A 611 9.64 26.39 26.46
CA ASN A 611 8.82 25.19 26.59
C ASN A 611 8.67 24.45 25.25
N ILE A 612 8.43 25.20 24.17
CA ILE A 612 8.37 24.65 22.81
C ILE A 612 9.70 23.98 22.43
N ASN A 613 10.83 24.65 22.67
CA ASN A 613 12.16 24.12 22.38
C ASN A 613 12.45 22.82 23.16
N THR A 614 12.05 22.76 24.43
CA THR A 614 12.17 21.55 25.26
C THR A 614 11.35 20.39 24.66
N SER A 615 10.10 20.64 24.32
CA SER A 615 9.22 19.63 23.71
C SER A 615 9.72 19.18 22.34
N ILE A 616 10.33 20.06 21.53
CA ILE A 616 10.95 19.70 20.25
C ILE A 616 12.16 18.80 20.46
N GLN A 617 12.99 19.05 21.48
CA GLN A 617 14.11 18.19 21.82
C GLN A 617 13.64 16.80 22.24
N GLU A 618 12.62 16.72 23.10
CA GLU A 618 12.00 15.46 23.50
C GLU A 618 11.41 14.70 22.29
N LEU A 619 10.68 15.39 21.42
CA LEU A 619 10.14 14.80 20.19
C LEU A 619 11.26 14.21 19.32
N GLY A 620 12.40 14.90 19.23
CA GLY A 620 13.58 14.42 18.52
C GLY A 620 14.17 13.14 19.11
N GLN A 621 14.22 13.03 20.43
CA GLN A 621 14.68 11.84 21.15
C GLN A 621 13.73 10.65 20.95
N LEU A 622 12.43 10.88 21.10
CA LEU A 622 11.40 9.88 20.87
C LEU A 622 11.44 9.37 19.43
N ARG A 623 11.61 10.26 18.46
CA ARG A 623 11.74 9.91 17.05
C ARG A 623 12.96 9.02 16.77
N ALA A 624 14.08 9.28 17.42
CA ALA A 624 15.28 8.43 17.27
C ALA A 624 15.04 7.00 17.76
N GLY A 625 14.13 6.79 18.73
CA GLY A 625 13.71 5.48 19.23
C GLY A 625 12.68 4.77 18.34
N LEU A 626 12.02 5.49 17.44
CA LEU A 626 10.98 4.96 16.57
C LEU A 626 11.59 4.55 15.23
N THR A 627 11.88 3.27 15.08
CA THR A 627 12.46 2.70 13.85
C THR A 627 11.51 2.79 12.64
N ALA A 628 10.23 2.96 12.87
CA ALA A 628 9.19 3.06 11.83
C ALA A 628 9.05 4.46 11.21
N ILE A 629 9.66 5.50 11.78
CA ILE A 629 9.67 6.83 11.18
C ILE A 629 10.93 6.99 10.33
N PRO A 630 10.83 7.28 9.02
CA PRO A 630 11.99 7.50 8.17
C PRO A 630 12.86 8.59 8.78
N VAL A 631 14.14 8.30 8.92
CA VAL A 631 15.14 9.34 9.11
C VAL A 631 15.22 10.07 7.76
N VAL A 632 14.44 11.13 7.61
CA VAL A 632 14.67 12.06 6.52
C VAL A 632 16.05 12.66 6.78
N GLU A 633 17.02 12.31 5.97
CA GLU A 633 18.32 12.95 5.97
C GLU A 633 18.10 14.46 5.90
N GLY A 634 18.54 15.18 6.93
CA GLY A 634 18.39 16.62 6.99
C GLY A 634 17.56 17.18 8.16
N GLY A 635 16.94 16.34 9.00
CA GLY A 635 16.56 16.79 10.34
C GLY A 635 15.23 17.49 10.47
N GLY A 636 14.11 16.79 10.37
CA GLY A 636 12.79 17.34 10.67
C GLY A 636 12.73 18.09 12.01
N CYS A 637 13.31 17.55 13.09
CA CYS A 637 13.36 18.26 14.36
C CYS A 637 14.32 19.46 14.36
N LYS A 638 15.44 19.41 13.62
CA LYS A 638 16.33 20.57 13.45
C LYS A 638 15.63 21.70 12.69
N GLN A 639 14.85 21.35 11.71
CA GLN A 639 14.11 22.30 10.90
C GLN A 639 12.92 22.88 11.67
N ILE A 640 12.17 22.10 12.46
CA ILE A 640 11.14 22.60 13.39
C ILE A 640 11.77 23.59 14.35
N LYS A 641 12.91 23.25 14.95
CA LYS A 641 13.65 24.13 15.84
C LYS A 641 14.09 25.42 15.15
N ALA A 642 14.71 25.35 13.97
CA ALA A 642 15.17 26.52 13.23
C ALA A 642 14.03 27.50 12.91
N ARG A 643 12.83 26.98 12.66
CA ARG A 643 11.63 27.79 12.39
C ARG A 643 11.05 28.42 13.64
N HIS A 644 10.97 27.68 14.71
CA HIS A 644 10.57 28.26 16.00
C HIS A 644 11.55 29.33 16.44
N ASP A 645 12.86 29.14 16.24
CA ASP A 645 13.88 30.14 16.54
C ASP A 645 13.74 31.39 15.63
N ALA A 646 13.42 31.22 14.36
CA ALA A 646 13.17 32.32 13.42
C ALA A 646 11.90 33.09 13.82
N TRP A 647 10.83 32.38 14.13
CA TRP A 647 9.57 32.96 14.61
C TRP A 647 9.74 33.69 15.96
N ALA A 648 10.50 33.11 16.89
CA ALA A 648 10.84 33.71 18.14
C ALA A 648 11.62 35.04 17.96
N ARG A 649 12.55 35.10 17.01
CA ARG A 649 13.28 36.33 16.67
C ARG A 649 12.35 37.41 16.12
N GLU A 650 11.51 37.07 15.15
CA GLU A 650 10.53 37.98 14.56
C GLU A 650 9.56 38.55 15.61
N LEU A 651 9.10 37.73 16.57
CA LEU A 651 8.28 38.16 17.67
C LEU A 651 9.02 39.12 18.59
N ASN A 652 10.25 38.80 18.96
CA ASN A 652 11.07 39.66 19.81
C ASN A 652 11.38 41.02 19.15
N GLU A 653 11.51 41.08 17.83
CA GLU A 653 11.68 42.31 17.07
C GLU A 653 10.40 43.17 17.02
N LYS A 654 9.23 42.53 16.98
CA LYS A 654 7.91 43.22 17.00
C LYS A 654 7.48 43.68 18.39
N ILE A 655 8.11 43.17 19.44
CA ILE A 655 7.83 43.53 20.84
C ILE A 655 8.74 44.67 21.31
N LYS A 656 9.93 44.82 20.72
CA LYS A 656 10.79 46.01 20.89
C LYS A 656 10.20 47.22 20.14
#